data_394efe5c59ead6cf2fe3285a2fb44523
#
_entry.id   394efe5c59ead6cf2fe3285a2fb44523
#
_cell.length_a   1.000
_cell.length_b   1.000
_cell.length_c   1.000
_cell.angle_alpha   90.00
_cell.angle_beta   90.00
_cell.angle_gamma   90.00
#
_symmetry.space_group_name_H-M   'P 1'
#
loop_
_entity.id
_entity.type
_entity.pdbx_description
1 polymer ?
#
loop_
_entity_poly.entity_id
_entity_poly.type
_entity_poly.pdbx_seq_one_letter_code
_entity_poly.pdbx_strand_id
1 'polypeptide(L)'
;MGEPGTGRFSFVKRYLKAEGKRMQASSDWVYVNNFDEPREPKALELPPGTAHEFMADIGGLIDNLLVTFPAVFEHPSYQQKKSSIDRAFNQRYDRALDVIERLSLEKDIALYRDNSNIAFTPMADGKALDEAEFSQLPEADRDRFHEDISSLEERLNEELASLPQWKRESNNQLRQLNEETITLTLQPLLAPLSEKYAENAAVCAYLQAMQVYLLKTLVEQLVDDAKTDAQARKLLEEQYSPSLVVGNTRDGGAPVVFEQHPTYDNLFGRIEYSTDQGALYTTYRQLRPGALHRANGGFLILEAEKMLSEPFVWDALKRTLQSRKLKMESPLGELGRVATVTLTPQVIPWNVKIIIIGSRSLYYTLQDLDPDFQEMFRVLVDFDEEIPMVDETLEQFAQLLKTRTSEEGMAPLTADAVARLATYSARLAEHQGRLSARIGDLFQLVSEADFIRQLANDDKTDAGHIERALKAKATRTGRVSARILDDMMAGVILIDTDGAAVGKCNGLTVLEVGDSAFGVPARISATVYPGGSGIVDIEREVNLGQPIHSKGVMILTGYLGSRYAQEFPLAISASIALEQSYGYVDGDSASLGEACTLISALSRTPLKQCFAITGSINQFGEVQAVGGVNEKIEGFFRLCEARGLTGEQGAIIPHANVTTLMLDERVVQAVRDGQFHIYAVRQADEALSLLVGEPAGAPDENGEFPQGSVNARVVERLRDIAEMLSDEDLKEELEKEPAQLQPELKI
;
A
#
# COMPACT_ATOMS: atom_id res chain seq x y z
N MET A 1 -9.23 -8.51 -6.74
CA MET A 1 -9.78 -7.15 -6.75
C MET A 1 -11.16 -7.11 -6.14
N GLY A 2 -11.71 -5.93 -5.86
CA GLY A 2 -13.05 -5.70 -5.30
C GLY A 2 -13.09 -4.40 -4.52
N GLU A 3 -14.30 -3.97 -4.14
CA GLU A 3 -14.47 -2.72 -3.41
C GLU A 3 -14.12 -2.84 -1.91
N PRO A 4 -13.73 -1.74 -1.26
CA PRO A 4 -13.53 -1.71 0.18
C PRO A 4 -14.77 -2.20 0.94
N GLY A 5 -14.56 -2.93 2.05
CA GLY A 5 -15.66 -3.43 2.87
C GLY A 5 -16.24 -4.79 2.44
N THR A 6 -15.85 -5.35 1.28
CA THR A 6 -16.34 -6.66 0.81
C THR A 6 -15.68 -7.87 1.50
N GLY A 7 -14.85 -7.66 2.52
CA GLY A 7 -14.19 -8.74 3.24
C GLY A 7 -13.02 -9.40 2.51
N ARG A 8 -12.61 -8.89 1.34
CA ARG A 8 -11.53 -9.43 0.49
C ARG A 8 -10.23 -9.71 1.26
N PHE A 9 -9.79 -8.75 2.10
CA PHE A 9 -8.59 -8.91 2.91
C PHE A 9 -8.71 -10.04 3.94
N SER A 10 -9.80 -10.06 4.69
CA SER A 10 -10.06 -11.06 5.74
C SER A 10 -10.16 -12.47 5.15
N PHE A 11 -10.83 -12.60 3.99
CA PHE A 11 -10.95 -13.86 3.27
C PHE A 11 -9.59 -14.36 2.80
N VAL A 12 -8.83 -13.52 2.07
CA VAL A 12 -7.50 -13.88 1.56
C VAL A 12 -6.56 -14.27 2.69
N LYS A 13 -6.50 -13.47 3.75
CA LYS A 13 -5.64 -13.76 4.92
C LYS A 13 -5.99 -15.08 5.59
N ARG A 14 -7.28 -15.38 5.78
CA ARG A 14 -7.75 -16.63 6.40
C ARG A 14 -7.48 -17.82 5.50
N TYR A 15 -7.78 -17.71 4.21
CA TYR A 15 -7.53 -18.74 3.22
C TYR A 15 -6.04 -19.09 3.14
N LEU A 16 -5.18 -18.11 2.98
CA LEU A 16 -3.74 -18.31 2.88
C LEU A 16 -3.12 -18.87 4.18
N LYS A 17 -3.63 -18.46 5.35
CA LYS A 17 -3.21 -19.07 6.62
C LYS A 17 -3.58 -20.55 6.71
N ALA A 18 -4.73 -20.93 6.20
CA ALA A 18 -5.15 -22.34 6.16
C ALA A 18 -4.29 -23.14 5.16
N GLU A 19 -4.02 -22.56 3.99
CA GLU A 19 -3.19 -23.19 2.97
C GLU A 19 -1.72 -23.26 3.39
N GLY A 20 -1.17 -22.20 3.97
CA GLY A 20 0.20 -22.18 4.48
C GLY A 20 0.47 -23.26 5.51
N LYS A 21 -0.50 -23.57 6.36
CA LYS A 21 -0.39 -24.69 7.33
C LYS A 21 -0.32 -26.08 6.69
N ARG A 22 -0.81 -26.24 5.46
CA ARG A 22 -0.75 -27.51 4.70
C ARG A 22 0.57 -27.67 3.94
N MET A 23 1.27 -26.57 3.73
CA MET A 23 2.56 -26.56 3.05
C MET A 23 3.69 -26.92 4.01
N GLN A 24 4.84 -27.33 3.46
CA GLN A 24 6.04 -27.55 4.26
C GLN A 24 6.56 -26.21 4.82
N ALA A 25 7.15 -26.30 6.01
CA ALA A 25 7.80 -25.15 6.61
C ALA A 25 8.99 -24.67 5.73
N SER A 26 9.14 -23.36 5.63
CA SER A 26 10.19 -22.72 4.82
C SER A 26 11.53 -22.74 5.55
N SER A 27 12.64 -22.79 4.79
CA SER A 27 14.01 -22.73 5.31
C SER A 27 14.26 -21.47 6.13
N ASP A 28 15.13 -21.60 7.13
CA ASP A 28 15.68 -20.47 7.85
C ASP A 28 16.86 -19.87 7.08
N TRP A 29 17.12 -18.58 7.28
CA TRP A 29 18.22 -17.89 6.65
C TRP A 29 18.99 -17.03 7.66
N VAL A 30 20.32 -17.11 7.59
CA VAL A 30 21.23 -16.25 8.36
C VAL A 30 22.29 -15.64 7.46
N TYR A 31 22.73 -14.43 7.77
CA TYR A 31 23.96 -13.88 7.21
C TYR A 31 25.13 -14.15 8.14
N VAL A 32 26.26 -14.51 7.57
CA VAL A 32 27.53 -14.70 8.27
C VAL A 32 28.63 -13.89 7.62
N ASN A 33 29.70 -13.66 8.36
CA ASN A 33 30.86 -12.97 7.85
C ASN A 33 31.49 -13.73 6.68
N ASN A 34 31.93 -13.01 5.68
CA ASN A 34 32.81 -13.49 4.64
C ASN A 34 34.24 -13.03 4.98
N PHE A 35 35.06 -13.95 5.49
CA PHE A 35 36.39 -13.62 6.00
C PHE A 35 37.37 -13.18 4.91
N ASP A 36 37.12 -13.54 3.64
CA ASP A 36 37.92 -13.14 2.50
C ASP A 36 37.53 -11.76 1.97
N GLU A 37 36.21 -11.47 1.95
CA GLU A 37 35.61 -10.22 1.47
C GLU A 37 34.50 -9.75 2.43
N PRO A 38 34.84 -9.04 3.52
CA PRO A 38 33.87 -8.67 4.57
C PRO A 38 32.71 -7.80 4.10
N ARG A 39 32.84 -7.18 2.91
CA ARG A 39 31.77 -6.39 2.30
C ARG A 39 30.71 -7.22 1.62
N GLU A 40 30.97 -8.51 1.37
CA GLU A 40 30.06 -9.46 0.75
C GLU A 40 29.64 -10.56 1.73
N PRO A 41 28.84 -10.28 2.75
CA PRO A 41 28.35 -11.28 3.70
C PRO A 41 27.71 -12.46 3.00
N LYS A 42 27.98 -13.68 3.48
CA LYS A 42 27.42 -14.92 2.92
C LYS A 42 26.06 -15.22 3.54
N ALA A 43 25.11 -15.65 2.71
CA ALA A 43 23.82 -16.15 3.14
C ALA A 43 23.88 -17.67 3.32
N LEU A 44 23.48 -18.17 4.49
CA LEU A 44 23.39 -19.60 4.76
C LEU A 44 21.92 -20.00 4.89
N GLU A 45 21.55 -21.04 4.16
CA GLU A 45 20.27 -21.72 4.26
C GLU A 45 20.35 -22.82 5.31
N LEU A 46 19.36 -22.83 6.21
CA LEU A 46 19.24 -23.78 7.30
C LEU A 46 17.87 -24.46 7.26
N PRO A 47 17.74 -25.70 7.76
CA PRO A 47 16.44 -26.33 7.91
C PRO A 47 15.49 -25.49 8.78
N PRO A 48 14.17 -25.59 8.57
CA PRO A 48 13.18 -24.84 9.36
C PRO A 48 13.36 -25.00 10.86
N GLY A 49 13.37 -23.90 11.60
CA GLY A 49 13.46 -23.86 13.06
C GLY A 49 14.85 -24.17 13.63
N THR A 50 15.91 -24.14 12.82
CA THR A 50 17.27 -24.45 13.28
C THR A 50 18.18 -23.23 13.36
N ALA A 51 17.77 -22.05 12.86
CA ALA A 51 18.62 -20.86 12.89
C ALA A 51 18.98 -20.41 14.31
N HIS A 52 18.02 -20.43 15.24
CA HIS A 52 18.30 -20.07 16.63
C HIS A 52 19.24 -21.04 17.32
N GLU A 53 19.11 -22.35 17.01
CA GLU A 53 20.00 -23.38 17.51
C GLU A 53 21.42 -23.18 16.97
N PHE A 54 21.58 -22.92 15.68
CA PHE A 54 22.86 -22.59 15.07
C PHE A 54 23.52 -21.35 15.68
N MET A 55 22.72 -20.28 15.91
CA MET A 55 23.21 -19.07 16.58
C MET A 55 23.67 -19.36 18.03
N ALA A 56 22.94 -20.18 18.75
CA ALA A 56 23.30 -20.58 20.11
C ALA A 56 24.58 -21.45 20.12
N ASP A 57 24.73 -22.35 19.17
CA ASP A 57 25.92 -23.19 19.04
C ASP A 57 27.18 -22.34 18.75
N ILE A 58 27.08 -21.35 17.87
CA ILE A 58 28.20 -20.40 17.62
C ILE A 58 28.46 -19.53 18.85
N GLY A 59 27.41 -19.09 19.57
CA GLY A 59 27.55 -18.39 20.84
C GLY A 59 28.31 -19.23 21.89
N GLY A 60 27.95 -20.52 22.02
CA GLY A 60 28.64 -21.46 22.89
C GLY A 60 30.11 -21.69 22.48
N LEU A 61 30.38 -21.72 21.17
CA LEU A 61 31.77 -21.75 20.67
C LEU A 61 32.54 -20.53 21.11
N ILE A 62 31.97 -19.32 20.97
CA ILE A 62 32.62 -18.07 21.42
C ILE A 62 32.91 -18.09 22.93
N ASP A 63 31.92 -18.55 23.74
CA ASP A 63 32.12 -18.69 25.20
C ASP A 63 33.27 -19.64 25.52
N ASN A 64 33.37 -20.79 24.82
CA ASN A 64 34.44 -21.76 24.99
C ASN A 64 35.81 -21.19 24.54
N LEU A 65 35.85 -20.41 23.46
CA LEU A 65 37.06 -19.74 23.00
C LEU A 65 37.61 -18.77 24.07
N LEU A 66 36.75 -17.96 24.65
CA LEU A 66 37.11 -16.98 25.67
C LEU A 66 37.69 -17.60 26.94
N VAL A 67 37.21 -18.78 27.31
CA VAL A 67 37.71 -19.51 28.50
C VAL A 67 38.97 -20.34 28.18
N THR A 68 38.96 -21.06 27.06
CA THR A 68 39.99 -22.07 26.78
C THR A 68 41.27 -21.46 26.30
N PHE A 69 41.22 -20.41 25.46
CA PHE A 69 42.44 -19.86 24.88
C PHE A 69 43.38 -19.19 25.87
N PRO A 70 42.94 -18.26 26.75
CA PRO A 70 43.82 -17.70 27.78
C PRO A 70 44.44 -18.81 28.64
N ALA A 71 43.65 -19.80 29.08
CA ALA A 71 44.13 -20.90 29.90
C ALA A 71 45.20 -21.77 29.20
N VAL A 72 45.10 -22.00 27.90
CA VAL A 72 46.07 -22.80 27.12
C VAL A 72 47.40 -22.06 26.93
N PHE A 73 47.32 -20.73 26.70
CA PHE A 73 48.54 -19.91 26.57
C PHE A 73 49.21 -19.65 27.92
N GLU A 74 48.47 -19.67 29.03
CA GLU A 74 49.04 -19.64 30.37
C GLU A 74 49.56 -21.00 30.87
N HIS A 75 49.20 -22.09 30.18
CA HIS A 75 49.58 -23.44 30.64
C HIS A 75 51.09 -23.62 30.66
N PRO A 76 51.63 -24.29 31.74
CA PRO A 76 53.08 -24.49 31.92
C PRO A 76 53.82 -25.08 30.72
N SER A 77 53.17 -25.97 29.97
CA SER A 77 53.81 -26.61 28.77
C SER A 77 54.05 -25.62 27.63
N TYR A 78 53.11 -24.70 27.37
CA TYR A 78 53.28 -23.63 26.38
C TYR A 78 54.33 -22.63 26.83
N GLN A 79 54.24 -22.15 28.08
CA GLN A 79 55.20 -21.22 28.67
C GLN A 79 56.64 -21.76 28.68
N GLN A 80 56.80 -23.10 28.92
CA GLN A 80 58.11 -23.74 28.85
C GLN A 80 58.68 -23.74 27.43
N LYS A 81 57.86 -24.06 26.41
CA LYS A 81 58.28 -24.01 25.01
C LYS A 81 58.63 -22.59 24.57
N LYS A 82 57.77 -21.61 24.89
CA LYS A 82 58.01 -20.17 24.63
C LYS A 82 59.33 -19.72 25.25
N SER A 83 59.49 -19.99 26.55
CA SER A 83 60.73 -19.62 27.29
C SER A 83 61.96 -20.33 26.69
N SER A 84 61.82 -21.53 26.11
CA SER A 84 62.92 -22.23 25.42
C SER A 84 63.35 -21.49 24.15
N ILE A 85 62.39 -20.98 23.36
CA ILE A 85 62.64 -20.19 22.15
C ILE A 85 63.33 -18.88 22.52
N ASP A 86 62.79 -18.19 23.51
CA ASP A 86 63.31 -16.90 24.00
C ASP A 86 64.73 -17.08 24.56
N ARG A 87 64.99 -18.15 25.36
CA ARG A 87 66.34 -18.49 25.86
C ARG A 87 67.29 -18.78 24.74
N ALA A 88 66.89 -19.53 23.72
CA ALA A 88 67.75 -19.84 22.59
C ALA A 88 68.19 -18.61 21.81
N PHE A 89 67.28 -17.63 21.65
CA PHE A 89 67.57 -16.32 21.06
C PHE A 89 68.53 -15.51 21.97
N ASN A 90 68.19 -15.37 23.25
CA ASN A 90 68.99 -14.61 24.21
C ASN A 90 70.38 -15.21 24.36
N GLN A 91 70.53 -16.53 24.43
CA GLN A 91 71.82 -17.16 24.50
C GLN A 91 72.73 -16.91 23.27
N ARG A 92 72.11 -16.82 22.08
CA ARG A 92 72.93 -16.49 20.84
C ARG A 92 73.32 -15.00 20.91
N TYR A 93 72.43 -14.14 21.34
CA TYR A 93 72.67 -12.71 21.47
C TYR A 93 73.72 -12.41 22.54
N ASP A 94 73.61 -13.03 23.74
CA ASP A 94 74.54 -12.85 24.82
C ASP A 94 75.94 -13.39 24.44
N ARG A 95 76.06 -14.57 23.74
CA ARG A 95 77.37 -15.12 23.22
C ARG A 95 78.03 -14.14 22.24
N ALA A 96 77.22 -13.49 21.36
CA ALA A 96 77.83 -12.51 20.44
C ALA A 96 78.36 -11.28 21.21
N LEU A 97 77.66 -10.83 22.24
CA LEU A 97 78.10 -9.74 23.09
C LEU A 97 79.31 -10.13 23.99
N ASP A 98 79.28 -11.32 24.56
CA ASP A 98 80.40 -11.84 25.39
C ASP A 98 81.77 -11.88 24.63
N VAL A 99 81.69 -12.11 23.30
CA VAL A 99 82.91 -12.04 22.43
C VAL A 99 83.40 -10.59 22.38
N ILE A 100 82.51 -9.62 22.20
CA ILE A 100 82.90 -8.21 22.10
C ILE A 100 83.35 -7.67 23.47
N GLU A 101 82.69 -8.07 24.54
CA GLU A 101 83.06 -7.66 25.91
C GLU A 101 84.44 -8.14 26.29
N ARG A 102 84.79 -9.37 25.94
CA ARG A 102 86.15 -9.87 26.13
C ARG A 102 87.18 -9.07 25.33
N LEU A 103 86.90 -8.79 24.06
CA LEU A 103 87.76 -8.00 23.20
C LEU A 103 87.88 -6.54 23.67
N SER A 104 86.88 -6.00 24.23
CA SER A 104 86.88 -4.63 24.78
C SER A 104 87.68 -4.56 26.05
N LEU A 105 87.58 -5.56 26.96
CA LEU A 105 88.35 -5.65 28.19
C LEU A 105 89.84 -5.85 27.91
N GLU A 106 90.20 -6.59 26.84
CA GLU A 106 91.62 -6.75 26.41
C GLU A 106 92.29 -5.43 25.98
N LYS A 107 91.40 -4.42 25.61
CA LYS A 107 91.84 -3.09 25.18
C LYS A 107 91.62 -2.02 26.20
N ASP A 108 91.32 -2.38 27.45
CA ASP A 108 91.00 -1.48 28.57
C ASP A 108 89.73 -0.61 28.25
N ILE A 109 88.73 -1.20 27.63
CA ILE A 109 87.47 -0.55 27.33
C ILE A 109 86.29 -1.32 27.97
N ALA A 110 85.45 -0.67 28.71
CA ALA A 110 84.25 -1.25 29.25
C ALA A 110 83.10 -1.18 28.20
N LEU A 111 82.35 -2.29 28.05
CA LEU A 111 81.11 -2.31 27.32
C LEU A 111 79.92 -2.07 28.26
N TYR A 112 79.20 -0.96 28.06
CA TYR A 112 77.98 -0.67 28.79
C TYR A 112 76.76 -1.05 27.95
N ARG A 113 75.84 -1.77 28.59
CA ARG A 113 74.61 -2.26 27.98
C ARG A 113 73.42 -1.63 28.67
N ASP A 114 72.59 -0.85 27.93
CA ASP A 114 71.30 -0.40 28.35
C ASP A 114 70.24 -0.95 27.40
N ASN A 115 68.98 -0.91 27.79
CA ASN A 115 67.82 -1.54 27.06
C ASN A 115 67.75 -1.20 25.57
N SER A 116 68.39 -0.13 25.12
CA SER A 116 68.33 0.32 23.71
C SER A 116 69.69 0.62 23.06
N ASN A 117 70.80 0.73 23.87
CA ASN A 117 72.08 1.13 23.35
C ASN A 117 73.25 0.32 23.96
N ILE A 118 74.25 0.06 23.13
CA ILE A 118 75.51 -0.49 23.53
C ILE A 118 76.54 0.64 23.39
N ALA A 119 77.29 0.93 24.47
CA ALA A 119 78.25 2.00 24.49
C ALA A 119 79.61 1.45 24.98
N PHE A 120 80.69 1.89 24.36
CA PHE A 120 82.06 1.62 24.76
C PHE A 120 82.63 2.79 25.55
N THR A 121 83.23 2.50 26.71
CA THR A 121 83.79 3.54 27.57
C THR A 121 85.22 3.11 27.93
N PRO A 122 86.21 3.99 27.69
CA PRO A 122 87.59 3.72 28.12
C PRO A 122 87.71 3.50 29.62
N MET A 123 88.68 2.60 30.03
CA MET A 123 88.95 2.31 31.42
C MET A 123 90.39 2.71 31.77
N ALA A 124 90.67 3.12 32.96
CA ALA A 124 91.96 3.25 33.55
C ALA A 124 91.91 2.68 35.00
N ASP A 125 92.93 1.88 35.36
CA ASP A 125 93.02 1.19 36.66
C ASP A 125 91.73 0.41 37.03
N GLY A 126 91.05 -0.20 36.01
CA GLY A 126 89.86 -1.02 36.20
C GLY A 126 88.55 -0.18 36.46
N LYS A 127 88.58 1.14 36.26
CA LYS A 127 87.39 1.97 36.30
C LYS A 127 87.11 2.69 35.01
N ALA A 128 85.82 2.76 34.61
CA ALA A 128 85.42 3.52 33.44
C ALA A 128 85.74 5.04 33.68
N LEU A 129 86.31 5.65 32.65
CA LEU A 129 86.63 7.05 32.64
C LEU A 129 85.37 7.89 32.30
N ASP A 130 85.21 8.97 33.08
CA ASP A 130 84.19 9.98 32.67
C ASP A 130 84.76 10.87 31.54
N GLU A 131 83.87 11.71 30.93
CA GLU A 131 84.24 12.60 29.83
C GLU A 131 85.34 13.62 30.20
N ALA A 132 85.37 14.05 31.47
CA ALA A 132 86.34 14.97 31.98
C ALA A 132 87.70 14.30 32.23
N GLU A 133 87.69 13.10 32.77
CA GLU A 133 88.89 12.26 32.97
C GLU A 133 89.48 11.82 31.62
N PHE A 134 88.69 11.42 30.68
CA PHE A 134 89.13 11.08 29.35
C PHE A 134 89.81 12.26 28.63
N SER A 135 89.31 13.48 28.78
CA SER A 135 89.86 14.70 28.18
C SER A 135 91.23 15.08 28.75
N GLN A 136 91.61 14.57 29.92
CA GLN A 136 92.92 14.79 30.54
C GLN A 136 94.03 13.80 30.16
N LEU A 137 93.68 12.74 29.38
CA LEU A 137 94.66 11.80 28.89
C LEU A 137 95.53 12.41 27.77
N PRO A 138 96.78 11.95 27.63
CA PRO A 138 97.65 12.33 26.51
C PRO A 138 96.94 12.10 25.16
N GLU A 139 97.25 12.97 24.19
CA GLU A 139 96.65 12.91 22.84
C GLU A 139 96.81 11.55 22.19
N ALA A 140 98.01 10.94 22.34
CA ALA A 140 98.33 9.58 21.80
C ALA A 140 97.45 8.47 22.42
N ASP A 141 97.08 8.58 23.71
CA ASP A 141 96.16 7.62 24.37
C ASP A 141 94.72 7.80 23.97
N ARG A 142 94.31 9.04 23.78
CA ARG A 142 92.95 9.35 23.30
C ARG A 142 92.73 8.84 21.87
N ASP A 143 93.75 9.07 20.97
CA ASP A 143 93.64 8.61 19.59
C ASP A 143 93.60 7.07 19.54
N ARG A 144 94.46 6.39 20.37
CA ARG A 144 94.44 4.94 20.52
C ARG A 144 93.03 4.43 20.97
N PHE A 145 92.43 5.04 21.98
CA PHE A 145 91.09 4.64 22.43
C PHE A 145 90.00 4.91 21.34
N HIS A 146 90.10 6.00 20.59
CA HIS A 146 89.20 6.22 19.43
C HIS A 146 89.35 5.17 18.35
N GLU A 147 90.56 4.80 17.96
CA GLU A 147 90.79 3.73 17.00
C GLU A 147 90.33 2.35 17.53
N ASP A 148 90.59 2.06 18.80
CA ASP A 148 90.10 0.86 19.43
C ASP A 148 88.62 0.74 19.57
N ILE A 149 87.91 1.87 19.94
CA ILE A 149 86.44 1.92 19.97
C ILE A 149 85.90 1.73 18.55
N SER A 150 86.41 2.45 17.56
CA SER A 150 85.96 2.27 16.18
C SER A 150 86.15 0.81 15.70
N SER A 151 87.26 0.16 15.99
CA SER A 151 87.51 -1.24 15.70
C SER A 151 86.52 -2.18 16.43
N LEU A 152 86.15 -1.86 17.70
CA LEU A 152 85.20 -2.63 18.46
C LEU A 152 83.77 -2.42 17.96
N GLU A 153 83.40 -1.20 17.51
CA GLU A 153 82.13 -0.93 16.84
C GLU A 153 81.94 -1.65 15.52
N GLU A 154 83.02 -1.68 14.72
CA GLU A 154 83.02 -2.49 13.47
C GLU A 154 82.83 -3.98 13.80
N ARG A 155 83.52 -4.49 14.80
CA ARG A 155 83.42 -5.88 15.22
C ARG A 155 82.06 -6.22 15.81
N LEU A 156 81.48 -5.30 16.61
CA LEU A 156 80.13 -5.40 17.12
C LEU A 156 79.10 -5.49 15.99
N ASN A 157 79.29 -4.66 14.98
CA ASN A 157 78.39 -4.67 13.80
C ASN A 157 78.50 -5.95 13.01
N GLU A 158 79.75 -6.54 12.88
CA GLU A 158 79.96 -7.83 12.24
C GLU A 158 79.30 -8.98 13.01
N GLU A 159 79.47 -9.07 14.32
CA GLU A 159 78.95 -10.14 15.17
C GLU A 159 77.39 -10.02 15.24
N LEU A 160 76.83 -8.79 15.26
CA LEU A 160 75.41 -8.56 15.27
C LEU A 160 74.80 -8.53 13.87
N ALA A 161 75.58 -8.64 12.79
CA ALA A 161 75.02 -8.64 11.40
C ALA A 161 73.93 -9.69 11.21
N SER A 162 73.98 -10.79 11.93
CA SER A 162 73.02 -11.90 11.89
C SER A 162 71.83 -11.72 12.83
N LEU A 163 71.79 -10.68 13.67
CA LEU A 163 70.73 -10.42 14.62
C LEU A 163 69.31 -10.32 13.97
N PRO A 164 69.13 -9.63 12.82
CA PRO A 164 67.85 -9.62 12.13
C PRO A 164 67.37 -11.01 11.70
N GLN A 165 68.29 -11.88 11.32
CA GLN A 165 68.01 -13.29 10.95
C GLN A 165 67.59 -14.09 12.19
N TRP A 166 68.32 -14.00 13.31
CA TRP A 166 67.96 -14.71 14.54
C TRP A 166 66.59 -14.26 15.08
N LYS A 167 66.31 -12.98 14.99
CA LYS A 167 65.00 -12.41 15.38
C LYS A 167 63.88 -12.97 14.49
N ARG A 168 64.12 -13.09 13.17
CA ARG A 168 63.15 -13.71 12.24
C ARG A 168 62.96 -15.19 12.56
N GLU A 169 64.04 -15.94 12.84
CA GLU A 169 63.95 -17.36 13.19
C GLU A 169 63.17 -17.57 14.48
N SER A 170 63.45 -16.79 15.52
CA SER A 170 62.72 -16.82 16.80
C SER A 170 61.25 -16.46 16.64
N ASN A 171 60.95 -15.41 15.88
CA ASN A 171 59.58 -15.02 15.59
C ASN A 171 58.81 -16.10 14.77
N ASN A 172 59.50 -16.75 13.82
CA ASN A 172 58.90 -17.85 13.05
C ASN A 172 58.63 -19.08 13.93
N GLN A 173 59.55 -19.44 14.83
CA GLN A 173 59.33 -20.52 15.79
C GLN A 173 58.19 -20.22 16.77
N LEU A 174 58.11 -19.00 17.26
CA LEU A 174 57.01 -18.56 18.13
C LEU A 174 55.65 -18.58 17.38
N ARG A 175 55.65 -18.13 16.13
CA ARG A 175 54.48 -18.20 15.28
C ARG A 175 54.03 -19.64 15.04
N GLN A 176 54.95 -20.52 14.72
CA GLN A 176 54.63 -21.94 14.55
C GLN A 176 54.11 -22.59 15.83
N LEU A 177 54.69 -22.27 17.00
CA LEU A 177 54.20 -22.74 18.30
C LEU A 177 52.78 -22.26 18.56
N ASN A 178 52.46 -20.98 18.25
CA ASN A 178 51.15 -20.43 18.38
C ASN A 178 50.15 -21.14 17.45
N GLU A 179 50.51 -21.32 16.17
CA GLU A 179 49.66 -22.01 15.17
C GLU A 179 49.36 -23.47 15.57
N GLU A 180 50.39 -24.22 16.04
CA GLU A 180 50.20 -25.57 16.54
C GLU A 180 49.31 -25.62 17.78
N THR A 181 49.50 -24.71 18.72
CA THR A 181 48.73 -24.62 19.96
C THR A 181 47.27 -24.28 19.67
N ILE A 182 47.02 -23.30 18.81
CA ILE A 182 45.68 -22.90 18.39
C ILE A 182 44.98 -24.06 17.65
N THR A 183 45.67 -24.72 16.72
CA THR A 183 45.10 -25.84 15.94
C THR A 183 44.65 -26.98 16.84
N LEU A 184 45.52 -27.38 17.78
CA LEU A 184 45.20 -28.45 18.75
C LEU A 184 44.05 -28.10 19.67
N THR A 185 43.84 -26.81 19.97
CA THR A 185 42.79 -26.34 20.85
C THR A 185 41.45 -26.13 20.09
N LEU A 186 41.50 -25.63 18.85
CA LEU A 186 40.31 -25.39 18.02
C LEU A 186 39.66 -26.69 17.53
N GLN A 187 40.43 -27.69 17.17
CA GLN A 187 39.93 -28.91 16.60
C GLN A 187 38.86 -29.62 17.46
N PRO A 188 39.04 -29.82 18.78
CA PRO A 188 38.03 -30.44 19.63
C PRO A 188 36.82 -29.52 19.88
N LEU A 189 36.95 -28.20 19.72
CA LEU A 189 35.83 -27.24 19.87
C LEU A 189 34.96 -27.18 18.61
N LEU A 190 35.56 -27.30 17.42
CA LEU A 190 34.87 -27.25 16.14
C LEU A 190 34.34 -28.59 15.65
N ALA A 191 34.93 -29.71 16.06
CA ALA A 191 34.56 -31.04 15.60
C ALA A 191 33.07 -31.37 15.88
N PRO A 192 32.52 -31.12 17.09
CA PRO A 192 31.10 -31.38 17.35
C PRO A 192 30.13 -30.57 16.46
N LEU A 193 30.50 -29.32 16.15
CA LEU A 193 29.74 -28.48 15.25
C LEU A 193 29.79 -28.98 13.82
N SER A 194 30.96 -29.33 13.36
CA SER A 194 31.18 -29.90 12.02
C SER A 194 30.43 -31.23 11.82
N GLU A 195 30.38 -32.08 12.85
CA GLU A 195 29.60 -33.31 12.83
C GLU A 195 28.08 -33.04 12.85
N LYS A 196 27.62 -32.14 13.72
CA LYS A 196 26.20 -31.75 13.83
C LYS A 196 25.64 -31.20 12.52
N TYR A 197 26.42 -30.39 11.80
CA TYR A 197 26.02 -29.75 10.56
C TYR A 197 26.62 -30.42 9.30
N ALA A 198 27.06 -31.65 9.38
CA ALA A 198 27.73 -32.35 8.28
C ALA A 198 26.90 -32.46 6.99
N GLU A 199 25.57 -32.51 7.12
CA GLU A 199 24.67 -32.58 5.97
C GLU A 199 24.49 -31.22 5.26
N ASN A 200 24.93 -30.10 5.86
CA ASN A 200 24.80 -28.77 5.30
C ASN A 200 26.19 -28.27 4.79
N ALA A 201 26.44 -28.45 3.50
CA ALA A 201 27.72 -28.09 2.88
C ALA A 201 28.08 -26.59 3.05
N ALA A 202 27.08 -25.68 3.06
CA ALA A 202 27.32 -24.25 3.21
C ALA A 202 27.77 -23.90 4.64
N VAL A 203 27.18 -24.53 5.64
CA VAL A 203 27.57 -24.37 7.06
C VAL A 203 28.97 -24.97 7.27
N CYS A 204 29.27 -26.18 6.71
CA CYS A 204 30.59 -26.76 6.79
C CYS A 204 31.66 -25.87 6.18
N ALA A 205 31.40 -25.31 5.00
CA ALA A 205 32.32 -24.36 4.35
C ALA A 205 32.55 -23.09 5.19
N TYR A 206 31.52 -22.59 5.84
CA TYR A 206 31.63 -21.45 6.77
C TYR A 206 32.49 -21.81 7.99
N LEU A 207 32.27 -22.96 8.63
CA LEU A 207 33.03 -23.39 9.79
C LEU A 207 34.53 -23.63 9.43
N GLN A 208 34.83 -24.13 8.24
CA GLN A 208 36.19 -24.26 7.74
C GLN A 208 36.84 -22.88 7.51
N ALA A 209 36.16 -21.97 6.87
CA ALA A 209 36.65 -20.61 6.65
C ALA A 209 36.89 -19.88 7.99
N MET A 210 35.99 -20.06 8.95
CA MET A 210 36.09 -19.53 10.31
C MET A 210 37.33 -20.12 11.02
N GLN A 211 37.59 -21.42 10.91
CA GLN A 211 38.78 -22.06 11.46
C GLN A 211 40.06 -21.44 10.89
N VAL A 212 40.15 -21.29 9.57
CA VAL A 212 41.32 -20.68 8.89
C VAL A 212 41.54 -19.24 9.35
N TYR A 213 40.46 -18.46 9.52
CA TYR A 213 40.56 -17.08 9.97
C TYR A 213 40.96 -16.98 11.43
N LEU A 214 40.40 -17.82 12.31
CA LEU A 214 40.75 -17.91 13.72
C LEU A 214 42.23 -18.20 13.92
N LEU A 215 42.80 -19.13 13.12
CA LEU A 215 44.23 -19.43 13.18
C LEU A 215 45.15 -18.22 12.91
N LYS A 216 44.68 -17.27 12.10
CA LYS A 216 45.45 -16.04 11.78
C LYS A 216 45.27 -14.92 12.80
N THR A 217 44.11 -14.79 13.40
CA THR A 217 43.72 -13.58 14.14
C THR A 217 43.56 -13.77 15.65
N LEU A 218 43.41 -15.00 16.13
CA LEU A 218 43.05 -15.30 17.50
C LEU A 218 44.09 -14.83 18.52
N VAL A 219 45.39 -14.91 18.19
CA VAL A 219 46.46 -14.43 19.08
C VAL A 219 46.31 -12.92 19.34
N GLU A 220 46.05 -12.15 18.29
CA GLU A 220 45.86 -10.69 18.39
C GLU A 220 44.58 -10.31 19.10
N GLN A 221 43.56 -11.16 19.02
CA GLN A 221 42.21 -10.87 19.58
C GLN A 221 42.08 -11.22 21.05
N LEU A 222 42.71 -12.30 21.53
CA LEU A 222 42.53 -12.89 22.85
C LEU A 222 43.73 -12.82 23.77
N VAL A 223 44.95 -12.69 23.21
CA VAL A 223 46.22 -12.75 24.00
C VAL A 223 46.82 -11.36 24.25
N ASP A 224 46.17 -10.31 23.72
CA ASP A 224 46.63 -8.95 24.00
C ASP A 224 46.14 -8.52 25.41
N ASP A 225 47.11 -8.43 26.34
CA ASP A 225 46.91 -8.08 27.77
C ASP A 225 46.21 -6.75 28.01
N ALA A 226 46.02 -5.92 26.97
CA ALA A 226 45.37 -4.63 27.05
C ALA A 226 43.83 -4.72 26.93
N LYS A 227 43.23 -5.84 26.56
CA LYS A 227 41.80 -5.98 26.37
C LYS A 227 41.08 -6.60 27.57
N THR A 228 39.90 -6.06 27.90
CA THR A 228 39.04 -6.69 28.91
C THR A 228 38.28 -7.86 28.27
N ASP A 229 37.84 -8.85 29.07
CA ASP A 229 37.01 -9.99 28.61
C ASP A 229 35.77 -9.53 27.84
N ALA A 230 35.15 -8.43 28.27
CA ALA A 230 33.98 -7.87 27.61
C ALA A 230 34.31 -7.32 26.20
N GLN A 231 35.52 -6.74 26.02
CA GLN A 231 35.98 -6.24 24.71
C GLN A 231 36.35 -7.40 23.78
N ALA A 232 37.03 -8.40 24.29
CA ALA A 232 37.36 -9.60 23.56
C ALA A 232 36.08 -10.33 23.09
N ARG A 233 35.10 -10.50 23.97
CA ARG A 233 33.79 -11.06 23.65
C ARG A 233 33.09 -10.30 22.52
N LYS A 234 33.00 -8.98 22.64
CA LYS A 234 32.37 -8.12 21.65
C LYS A 234 33.02 -8.29 20.27
N LEU A 235 34.33 -8.33 20.20
CA LEU A 235 35.07 -8.53 18.94
C LEU A 235 34.75 -9.88 18.31
N LEU A 236 34.73 -10.97 19.09
CA LEU A 236 34.40 -12.31 18.60
C LEU A 236 32.94 -12.37 18.13
N GLU A 237 32.02 -11.81 18.89
CA GLU A 237 30.60 -11.75 18.50
C GLU A 237 30.39 -10.95 17.20
N GLU A 238 31.08 -9.82 17.02
CA GLU A 238 30.99 -9.01 15.81
C GLU A 238 31.50 -9.73 14.57
N GLN A 239 32.49 -10.62 14.72
CA GLN A 239 33.11 -11.31 13.60
C GLN A 239 32.50 -12.67 13.29
N TYR A 240 31.99 -13.40 14.30
CA TYR A 240 31.61 -14.80 14.14
C TYR A 240 30.12 -15.08 14.37
N SER A 241 29.39 -14.23 15.13
CA SER A 241 27.98 -14.51 15.40
C SER A 241 27.13 -14.35 14.17
N PRO A 242 26.33 -15.36 13.76
CA PRO A 242 25.40 -15.22 12.65
C PRO A 242 24.36 -14.14 12.90
N SER A 243 23.93 -13.44 11.85
CA SER A 243 22.82 -12.48 11.87
C SER A 243 21.56 -13.14 11.32
N LEU A 244 20.50 -13.22 12.13
CA LEU A 244 19.24 -13.83 11.72
C LEU A 244 18.56 -12.97 10.65
N VAL A 245 18.22 -13.59 9.52
CA VAL A 245 17.40 -13.00 8.46
C VAL A 245 15.97 -13.48 8.57
N VAL A 246 15.77 -14.80 8.59
CA VAL A 246 14.46 -15.44 8.71
C VAL A 246 14.59 -16.64 9.62
N GLY A 247 13.72 -16.72 10.63
CA GLY A 247 13.57 -17.89 11.48
C GLY A 247 12.11 -18.36 11.46
N ASN A 248 11.90 -19.58 11.04
CA ASN A 248 10.60 -20.23 10.96
C ASN A 248 10.44 -21.24 12.11
N THR A 249 9.26 -21.79 12.29
CA THR A 249 9.03 -22.92 13.21
C THR A 249 8.92 -24.21 12.41
N ARG A 250 9.45 -25.31 12.95
CA ARG A 250 9.45 -26.64 12.26
C ARG A 250 8.07 -27.05 11.77
N ASP A 251 7.04 -26.80 12.59
CA ASP A 251 5.65 -27.17 12.31
C ASP A 251 4.78 -26.00 11.84
N GLY A 252 5.36 -24.85 11.53
CA GLY A 252 4.63 -23.62 11.22
C GLY A 252 4.02 -23.56 9.82
N GLY A 253 4.42 -24.47 8.92
CA GLY A 253 4.05 -24.41 7.52
C GLY A 253 4.71 -23.22 6.77
N ALA A 254 4.19 -22.89 5.60
CA ALA A 254 4.68 -21.75 4.82
C ALA A 254 4.26 -20.41 5.46
N PRO A 255 5.14 -19.40 5.50
CA PRO A 255 4.85 -18.11 6.10
C PRO A 255 3.78 -17.34 5.30
N VAL A 256 2.89 -16.64 6.00
CA VAL A 256 1.92 -15.73 5.43
C VAL A 256 2.13 -14.35 6.04
N VAL A 257 2.76 -13.48 5.28
CA VAL A 257 3.15 -12.14 5.71
C VAL A 257 2.19 -11.11 5.11
N PHE A 258 1.67 -10.22 5.93
CA PHE A 258 0.96 -9.03 5.49
C PHE A 258 1.80 -7.80 5.84
N GLU A 259 2.20 -7.04 4.82
CA GLU A 259 2.92 -5.80 5.03
C GLU A 259 1.96 -4.60 4.90
N GLN A 260 1.71 -3.95 6.02
CA GLN A 260 0.76 -2.83 6.12
C GLN A 260 1.33 -1.52 5.58
N HIS A 261 2.65 -1.37 5.65
CA HIS A 261 3.36 -0.16 5.24
C HIS A 261 4.49 -0.54 4.28
N PRO A 262 4.17 -0.81 3.02
CA PRO A 262 5.06 -1.42 2.05
C PRO A 262 6.07 -0.42 1.46
N THR A 263 6.84 0.25 2.33
CA THR A 263 7.99 1.06 1.91
C THR A 263 9.09 0.17 1.34
N TYR A 264 10.04 0.76 0.61
CA TYR A 264 11.17 0.02 0.07
C TYR A 264 11.91 -0.76 1.15
N ASP A 265 12.26 -0.10 2.26
CA ASP A 265 12.99 -0.71 3.38
C ASP A 265 12.21 -1.83 4.07
N ASN A 266 10.91 -1.65 4.23
CA ASN A 266 10.05 -2.66 4.86
C ASN A 266 9.86 -3.90 3.98
N LEU A 267 9.93 -3.76 2.66
CA LEU A 267 9.81 -4.87 1.72
C LEU A 267 11.15 -5.56 1.45
N PHE A 268 12.16 -4.81 1.03
CA PHE A 268 13.44 -5.34 0.57
C PHE A 268 14.49 -5.47 1.67
N GLY A 269 14.21 -4.89 2.85
CA GLY A 269 15.17 -4.78 3.93
C GLY A 269 16.09 -3.57 3.79
N ARG A 270 16.89 -3.33 4.82
CA ARG A 270 17.79 -2.19 4.86
C ARG A 270 19.12 -2.54 5.54
N ILE A 271 20.13 -1.76 5.23
CA ILE A 271 21.45 -1.78 5.87
C ILE A 271 21.47 -0.63 6.86
N GLU A 272 21.62 -0.94 8.14
CA GLU A 272 21.77 0.08 9.20
C GLU A 272 23.24 0.46 9.34
N TYR A 273 23.51 1.66 9.84
CA TYR A 273 24.85 2.18 10.05
C TYR A 273 25.02 2.61 11.50
N SER A 274 26.22 2.38 12.03
CA SER A 274 26.65 2.91 13.32
C SER A 274 27.68 4.01 13.11
N THR A 275 27.82 4.89 14.09
CA THR A 275 28.81 5.96 14.04
C THR A 275 29.91 5.67 15.06
N ASP A 276 31.16 5.68 14.61
CA ASP A 276 32.33 5.64 15.48
C ASP A 276 33.26 6.81 15.13
N GLN A 277 33.58 7.64 16.10
CA GLN A 277 34.41 8.85 15.95
C GLN A 277 34.03 9.76 14.77
N GLY A 278 32.73 9.81 14.44
CA GLY A 278 32.20 10.60 13.32
C GLY A 278 32.22 9.92 11.96
N ALA A 279 32.81 8.71 11.83
CA ALA A 279 32.74 7.90 10.64
C ALA A 279 31.55 6.91 10.69
N LEU A 280 30.81 6.80 9.60
CA LEU A 280 29.75 5.78 9.46
C LEU A 280 30.38 4.44 9.07
N TYR A 281 30.05 3.40 9.80
CA TYR A 281 30.43 2.03 9.46
C TYR A 281 29.23 1.10 9.55
N THR A 282 29.30 -0.02 8.84
CA THR A 282 28.28 -1.07 8.88
C THR A 282 28.92 -2.44 8.86
N THR A 283 28.23 -3.41 9.43
CA THR A 283 28.63 -4.82 9.44
C THR A 283 27.45 -5.69 9.03
N TYR A 284 27.69 -6.94 8.66
CA TYR A 284 26.64 -7.90 8.31
C TYR A 284 25.59 -8.11 9.43
N ARG A 285 25.91 -7.77 10.66
CA ARG A 285 24.98 -7.81 11.80
C ARG A 285 23.96 -6.67 11.79
N GLN A 286 24.17 -5.64 10.97
CA GLN A 286 23.30 -4.49 10.80
C GLN A 286 22.36 -4.62 9.59
N LEU A 287 22.33 -5.80 8.96
CA LEU A 287 21.38 -6.14 7.92
C LEU A 287 20.01 -6.42 8.55
N ARG A 288 18.96 -5.70 8.11
CA ARG A 288 17.60 -5.89 8.59
C ARG A 288 16.73 -6.45 7.48
N PRO A 289 16.14 -7.65 7.68
CA PRO A 289 15.30 -8.27 6.67
C PRO A 289 13.98 -7.53 6.49
N GLY A 290 13.51 -7.45 5.23
CA GLY A 290 12.19 -6.95 4.88
C GLY A 290 11.12 -8.05 4.81
N ALA A 291 9.90 -7.66 4.43
CA ALA A 291 8.76 -8.58 4.31
C ALA A 291 8.98 -9.66 3.25
N LEU A 292 9.70 -9.34 2.16
CA LEU A 292 10.05 -10.31 1.11
C LEU A 292 10.96 -11.43 1.64
N HIS A 293 11.85 -11.13 2.58
CA HIS A 293 12.67 -12.14 3.26
C HIS A 293 11.79 -13.01 4.16
N ARG A 294 10.95 -12.38 5.01
CA ARG A 294 10.06 -13.09 5.95
C ARG A 294 9.01 -13.97 5.27
N ALA A 295 8.61 -13.59 4.03
CA ALA A 295 7.65 -14.34 3.24
C ALA A 295 8.28 -15.45 2.38
N ASN A 296 9.61 -15.59 2.36
CA ASN A 296 10.29 -16.54 1.48
C ASN A 296 9.81 -17.98 1.71
N GLY A 297 9.46 -18.66 0.63
CA GLY A 297 8.83 -19.98 0.66
C GLY A 297 7.32 -19.97 0.94
N GLY A 298 6.68 -18.80 1.04
CA GLY A 298 5.26 -18.66 1.37
C GLY A 298 4.54 -17.54 0.60
N PHE A 299 3.79 -16.73 1.33
CA PHE A 299 2.87 -15.74 0.79
C PHE A 299 3.13 -14.35 1.34
N LEU A 300 3.10 -13.36 0.45
CA LEU A 300 3.13 -11.94 0.81
C LEU A 300 1.85 -11.25 0.33
N ILE A 301 1.13 -10.61 1.25
CA ILE A 301 -0.08 -9.83 0.95
C ILE A 301 0.28 -8.35 1.00
N LEU A 302 -0.07 -7.61 -0.05
CA LEU A 302 0.16 -6.17 -0.21
C LEU A 302 -1.14 -5.47 -0.60
N GLU A 303 -1.33 -4.24 -0.12
CA GLU A 303 -2.36 -3.34 -0.62
C GLU A 303 -1.81 -2.52 -1.78
N ALA A 304 -2.47 -2.58 -2.94
CA ALA A 304 -1.99 -1.99 -4.19
C ALA A 304 -1.81 -0.48 -4.07
N GLU A 305 -2.82 0.22 -3.54
CA GLU A 305 -2.83 1.67 -3.39
C GLU A 305 -1.65 2.17 -2.55
N LYS A 306 -1.37 1.49 -1.43
CA LYS A 306 -0.25 1.83 -0.55
C LYS A 306 1.09 1.52 -1.19
N MET A 307 1.20 0.37 -1.86
CA MET A 307 2.44 -0.05 -2.52
C MET A 307 2.82 0.87 -3.68
N LEU A 308 1.84 1.26 -4.49
CA LEU A 308 2.08 2.12 -5.66
C LEU A 308 2.32 3.58 -5.30
N SER A 309 1.91 4.02 -4.11
CA SER A 309 2.24 5.35 -3.60
C SER A 309 3.69 5.50 -3.13
N GLU A 310 4.39 4.36 -2.89
CA GLU A 310 5.77 4.37 -2.43
C GLU A 310 6.75 4.39 -3.62
N PRO A 311 7.70 5.32 -3.64
CA PRO A 311 8.65 5.44 -4.75
C PRO A 311 9.56 4.21 -4.85
N PHE A 312 9.91 3.81 -6.07
CA PHE A 312 10.81 2.72 -6.43
C PHE A 312 10.32 1.30 -6.07
N VAL A 313 9.25 1.15 -5.29
CA VAL A 313 8.79 -0.14 -4.79
C VAL A 313 8.28 -1.02 -5.92
N TRP A 314 7.43 -0.50 -6.80
CA TRP A 314 6.84 -1.26 -7.90
C TRP A 314 7.90 -1.82 -8.87
N ASP A 315 8.83 -0.97 -9.30
CA ASP A 315 9.89 -1.38 -10.22
C ASP A 315 10.86 -2.38 -9.59
N ALA A 316 11.20 -2.21 -8.31
CA ALA A 316 12.03 -3.15 -7.58
C ALA A 316 11.33 -4.50 -7.39
N LEU A 317 10.03 -4.50 -7.14
CA LEU A 317 9.21 -5.71 -7.01
C LEU A 317 9.17 -6.48 -8.35
N LYS A 318 8.97 -5.78 -9.48
CA LYS A 318 9.01 -6.38 -10.82
C LYS A 318 10.36 -7.04 -11.09
N ARG A 319 11.48 -6.34 -10.83
CA ARG A 319 12.83 -6.90 -10.98
C ARG A 319 13.05 -8.15 -10.13
N THR A 320 12.55 -8.15 -8.90
CA THR A 320 12.67 -9.29 -7.98
C THR A 320 11.86 -10.49 -8.46
N LEU A 321 10.64 -10.26 -8.95
CA LEU A 321 9.77 -11.29 -9.55
C LEU A 321 10.44 -11.94 -10.78
N GLN A 322 11.02 -11.14 -11.66
CA GLN A 322 11.69 -11.61 -12.88
C GLN A 322 12.98 -12.37 -12.59
N SER A 323 13.82 -11.82 -11.69
CA SER A 323 15.11 -12.43 -11.38
C SER A 323 15.03 -13.62 -10.43
N ARG A 324 13.97 -13.73 -9.63
CA ARG A 324 13.81 -14.67 -8.51
C ARG A 324 14.96 -14.62 -7.51
N LYS A 325 15.53 -13.45 -7.32
CA LYS A 325 16.64 -13.19 -6.42
C LYS A 325 16.32 -11.97 -5.57
N LEU A 326 16.47 -12.13 -4.27
CA LEU A 326 16.27 -11.04 -3.33
C LEU A 326 17.61 -10.40 -2.99
N LYS A 327 17.76 -9.13 -3.38
CA LYS A 327 18.92 -8.30 -3.06
C LYS A 327 18.53 -7.26 -2.00
N MET A 328 19.42 -7.05 -1.06
CA MET A 328 19.31 -5.99 -0.08
C MET A 328 20.16 -4.80 -0.55
N GLU A 329 19.53 -3.80 -1.16
CA GLU A 329 20.18 -2.62 -1.74
C GLU A 329 19.48 -1.35 -1.25
N SER A 330 20.20 -0.23 -1.19
CA SER A 330 19.58 1.07 -0.92
C SER A 330 19.21 1.75 -2.24
N PRO A 331 17.97 2.15 -2.47
CA PRO A 331 17.55 2.85 -3.69
C PRO A 331 18.24 4.20 -3.88
N LEU A 332 18.70 4.83 -2.78
CA LEU A 332 19.44 6.09 -2.80
C LEU A 332 20.93 5.91 -3.14
N GLY A 333 21.47 4.68 -3.01
CA GLY A 333 22.86 4.36 -3.37
C GLY A 333 23.10 4.51 -4.88
N GLU A 334 22.15 4.12 -5.72
CA GLU A 334 22.23 4.28 -7.17
C GLU A 334 22.16 5.76 -7.61
N LEU A 335 21.58 6.64 -6.82
CA LEU A 335 21.48 8.08 -7.09
C LEU A 335 22.74 8.87 -6.70
N GLY A 336 23.83 8.20 -6.26
CA GLY A 336 25.12 8.82 -5.95
C GLY A 336 25.09 9.81 -4.78
N ARG A 337 24.07 9.78 -3.93
CA ARG A 337 23.89 10.76 -2.84
C ARG A 337 24.50 10.35 -1.50
N VAL A 338 25.04 9.13 -1.38
CA VAL A 338 25.69 8.66 -0.14
C VAL A 338 27.08 8.14 -0.48
N ALA A 339 28.11 8.90 -0.18
CA ALA A 339 29.52 8.51 -0.33
C ALA A 339 30.00 7.61 0.83
N THR A 340 29.20 6.62 1.23
CA THR A 340 29.53 5.72 2.35
C THR A 340 29.82 4.33 1.81
N VAL A 341 30.83 3.70 2.35
CA VAL A 341 31.13 2.29 2.07
C VAL A 341 29.97 1.43 2.56
N THR A 342 29.26 0.79 1.64
CA THR A 342 28.12 -0.09 1.95
C THR A 342 28.48 -1.56 1.78
N LEU A 343 27.62 -2.45 2.27
CA LEU A 343 27.73 -3.90 2.07
C LEU A 343 27.01 -4.30 0.77
N THR A 344 27.49 -5.40 0.17
CA THR A 344 26.82 -6.08 -0.94
C THR A 344 26.53 -7.53 -0.52
N PRO A 345 25.48 -7.76 0.30
CA PRO A 345 25.18 -9.09 0.81
C PRO A 345 24.89 -10.07 -0.31
N GLN A 346 25.29 -11.33 -0.13
CA GLN A 346 24.97 -12.39 -1.07
C GLN A 346 23.45 -12.47 -1.24
N VAL A 347 23.00 -12.61 -2.49
CA VAL A 347 21.57 -12.70 -2.82
C VAL A 347 20.97 -14.01 -2.29
N ILE A 348 19.77 -13.91 -1.76
CA ILE A 348 18.98 -15.05 -1.29
C ILE A 348 18.06 -15.51 -2.43
N PRO A 349 18.06 -16.82 -2.79
CA PRO A 349 17.06 -17.37 -3.70
C PRO A 349 15.66 -17.09 -3.18
N TRP A 350 14.78 -16.62 -4.06
CA TRP A 350 13.49 -16.09 -3.64
C TRP A 350 12.33 -16.84 -4.32
N ASN A 351 11.41 -17.35 -3.50
CA ASN A 351 10.23 -18.07 -3.93
C ASN A 351 9.03 -17.63 -3.07
N VAL A 352 8.38 -16.55 -3.47
CA VAL A 352 7.21 -16.01 -2.77
C VAL A 352 6.04 -15.86 -3.74
N LYS A 353 4.86 -16.24 -3.30
CA LYS A 353 3.62 -15.91 -3.99
C LYS A 353 3.10 -14.58 -3.47
N ILE A 354 3.06 -13.57 -4.35
CA ILE A 354 2.55 -12.24 -4.00
C ILE A 354 1.08 -12.16 -4.30
N ILE A 355 0.32 -11.63 -3.35
CA ILE A 355 -1.09 -11.33 -3.49
C ILE A 355 -1.29 -9.83 -3.32
N ILE A 356 -1.70 -9.16 -4.38
CA ILE A 356 -2.00 -7.73 -4.38
C ILE A 356 -3.50 -7.55 -4.25
N ILE A 357 -3.92 -6.77 -3.25
CA ILE A 357 -5.32 -6.43 -2.99
C ILE A 357 -5.54 -4.96 -3.37
N GLY A 358 -6.45 -4.69 -4.29
CA GLY A 358 -6.76 -3.33 -4.77
C GLY A 358 -8.19 -3.21 -5.29
N SER A 359 -8.58 -2.00 -5.70
CA SER A 359 -9.85 -1.71 -6.35
C SER A 359 -9.89 -2.24 -7.79
N ARG A 360 -11.10 -2.39 -8.36
CA ARG A 360 -11.26 -2.75 -9.77
C ARG A 360 -10.66 -1.71 -10.71
N SER A 361 -10.91 -0.44 -10.43
CA SER A 361 -10.37 0.66 -11.24
C SER A 361 -8.85 0.63 -11.31
N LEU A 362 -8.18 0.39 -10.18
CA LEU A 362 -6.73 0.30 -10.12
C LEU A 362 -6.19 -0.93 -10.88
N TYR A 363 -6.88 -2.07 -10.81
CA TYR A 363 -6.50 -3.26 -11.57
C TYR A 363 -6.49 -2.97 -13.07
N TYR A 364 -7.57 -2.38 -13.62
CA TYR A 364 -7.63 -2.05 -15.04
C TYR A 364 -6.65 -0.95 -15.43
N THR A 365 -6.42 0.03 -14.56
CA THR A 365 -5.39 1.05 -14.77
C THR A 365 -4.00 0.43 -14.89
N LEU A 366 -3.65 -0.52 -14.01
CA LEU A 366 -2.37 -1.25 -14.10
C LEU A 366 -2.28 -2.10 -15.37
N GLN A 367 -3.37 -2.74 -15.76
CA GLN A 367 -3.44 -3.53 -16.98
C GLN A 367 -3.20 -2.70 -18.25
N ASP A 368 -3.70 -1.46 -18.27
CA ASP A 368 -3.59 -0.56 -19.41
C ASP A 368 -2.24 0.16 -19.45
N LEU A 369 -1.67 0.52 -18.29
CA LEU A 369 -0.48 1.35 -18.23
C LEU A 369 0.83 0.57 -18.04
N ASP A 370 0.79 -0.65 -17.49
CA ASP A 370 1.99 -1.45 -17.25
C ASP A 370 1.97 -2.75 -18.09
N PRO A 371 2.75 -2.83 -19.18
CA PRO A 371 2.77 -4.00 -20.06
C PRO A 371 3.26 -5.27 -19.37
N ASP A 372 4.07 -5.17 -18.31
CA ASP A 372 4.59 -6.32 -17.57
C ASP A 372 3.55 -6.89 -16.58
N PHE A 373 2.51 -6.12 -16.24
CA PHE A 373 1.58 -6.49 -15.16
C PHE A 373 0.89 -7.84 -15.41
N GLN A 374 0.35 -8.06 -16.61
CA GLN A 374 -0.37 -9.30 -16.96
C GLN A 374 0.55 -10.53 -16.97
N GLU A 375 1.83 -10.36 -17.33
CA GLU A 375 2.79 -11.44 -17.32
C GLU A 375 3.12 -11.90 -15.90
N MET A 376 3.23 -10.96 -14.97
CA MET A 376 3.59 -11.23 -13.57
C MET A 376 2.39 -11.64 -12.71
N PHE A 377 1.21 -11.04 -12.94
CA PHE A 377 -0.02 -11.28 -12.16
C PHE A 377 -1.12 -11.88 -13.01
N ARG A 378 -0.98 -13.17 -13.32
CA ARG A 378 -1.84 -13.91 -14.26
C ARG A 378 -3.17 -14.36 -13.67
N VAL A 379 -3.29 -14.43 -12.36
CA VAL A 379 -4.48 -14.94 -11.67
C VAL A 379 -5.26 -13.76 -11.10
N LEU A 380 -6.43 -13.53 -11.69
CA LEU A 380 -7.39 -12.56 -11.17
C LEU A 380 -8.36 -13.27 -10.23
N VAL A 381 -8.54 -12.68 -9.03
CA VAL A 381 -9.60 -13.05 -8.09
C VAL A 381 -10.48 -11.82 -7.92
N ASP A 382 -11.71 -11.90 -8.40
CA ASP A 382 -12.69 -10.82 -8.34
C ASP A 382 -13.73 -11.09 -7.26
N PHE A 383 -13.97 -10.09 -6.41
CA PHE A 383 -15.00 -10.12 -5.36
C PHE A 383 -16.20 -9.34 -5.85
N ASP A 384 -17.36 -9.99 -5.91
CA ASP A 384 -18.61 -9.35 -6.25
C ASP A 384 -19.04 -8.38 -5.15
N GLU A 385 -19.80 -7.36 -5.53
CA GLU A 385 -20.37 -6.36 -4.63
C GLU A 385 -21.76 -6.73 -4.15
N GLU A 386 -22.36 -7.73 -4.81
CA GLU A 386 -23.73 -8.16 -4.54
C GLU A 386 -23.79 -9.68 -4.35
N ILE A 387 -24.72 -10.11 -3.52
CA ILE A 387 -25.00 -11.51 -3.23
C ILE A 387 -26.48 -11.77 -3.50
N PRO A 388 -26.87 -12.83 -4.22
CA PRO A 388 -28.28 -13.17 -4.40
C PRO A 388 -28.99 -13.34 -3.04
N MET A 389 -30.18 -12.74 -2.88
CA MET A 389 -30.98 -12.86 -1.67
C MET A 389 -31.91 -14.06 -1.78
N VAL A 390 -31.38 -15.25 -1.41
CA VAL A 390 -32.09 -16.52 -1.33
C VAL A 390 -31.95 -17.09 0.08
N ASP A 391 -32.76 -18.09 0.44
CA ASP A 391 -32.78 -18.64 1.81
C ASP A 391 -31.41 -19.06 2.29
N GLU A 392 -30.63 -19.75 1.47
CA GLU A 392 -29.27 -20.19 1.80
C GLU A 392 -28.32 -19.04 2.14
N THR A 393 -28.34 -17.98 1.32
CA THR A 393 -27.48 -16.81 1.54
C THR A 393 -27.96 -15.96 2.71
N LEU A 394 -29.26 -15.92 3.01
CA LEU A 394 -29.80 -15.29 4.21
C LEU A 394 -29.38 -16.02 5.48
N GLU A 395 -29.34 -17.37 5.47
CA GLU A 395 -28.82 -18.15 6.59
C GLU A 395 -27.32 -17.87 6.81
N GLN A 396 -26.53 -17.86 5.73
CA GLN A 396 -25.11 -17.52 5.79
C GLN A 396 -24.87 -16.09 6.27
N PHE A 397 -25.69 -15.15 5.84
CA PHE A 397 -25.68 -13.75 6.29
C PHE A 397 -25.95 -13.65 7.79
N ALA A 398 -27.00 -14.30 8.28
CA ALA A 398 -27.31 -14.34 9.71
C ALA A 398 -26.18 -14.99 10.55
N GLN A 399 -25.59 -16.09 10.04
CA GLN A 399 -24.45 -16.75 10.70
C GLN A 399 -23.20 -15.86 10.71
N LEU A 400 -22.94 -15.11 9.65
CA LEU A 400 -21.84 -14.14 9.57
C LEU A 400 -22.01 -13.04 10.61
N LEU A 401 -23.21 -12.44 10.70
CA LEU A 401 -23.53 -11.42 11.70
C LEU A 401 -23.34 -11.96 13.12
N LYS A 402 -23.85 -13.16 13.41
CA LYS A 402 -23.70 -13.81 14.72
C LYS A 402 -22.23 -14.03 15.08
N THR A 403 -21.45 -14.55 14.15
CA THR A 403 -20.03 -14.85 14.40
C THR A 403 -19.26 -13.57 14.70
N ARG A 404 -19.44 -12.54 13.89
CA ARG A 404 -18.72 -11.27 14.06
C ARG A 404 -19.13 -10.50 15.31
N THR A 405 -20.42 -10.41 15.62
CA THR A 405 -20.89 -9.77 16.86
C THR A 405 -20.30 -10.47 18.10
N SER A 406 -20.20 -11.80 18.06
CA SER A 406 -19.57 -12.58 19.13
C SER A 406 -18.07 -12.33 19.23
N GLU A 407 -17.35 -12.31 18.10
CA GLU A 407 -15.90 -12.02 18.06
C GLU A 407 -15.55 -10.62 18.59
N GLU A 408 -16.43 -9.64 18.35
CA GLU A 408 -16.25 -8.24 18.78
C GLU A 408 -16.84 -7.97 20.19
N GLY A 409 -17.40 -8.97 20.85
CA GLY A 409 -17.96 -8.85 22.20
C GLY A 409 -19.24 -8.05 22.27
N MET A 410 -19.97 -7.89 21.15
CA MET A 410 -21.27 -7.21 21.08
C MET A 410 -22.40 -8.12 21.58
N ALA A 411 -23.53 -7.51 21.94
CA ALA A 411 -24.74 -8.26 22.31
C ALA A 411 -25.32 -9.03 21.11
N PRO A 412 -26.00 -10.17 21.37
CA PRO A 412 -26.65 -10.92 20.29
C PRO A 412 -27.77 -10.13 19.62
N LEU A 413 -27.87 -10.28 18.30
CA LEU A 413 -28.94 -9.72 17.49
C LEU A 413 -30.22 -10.56 17.63
N THR A 414 -31.36 -9.91 17.64
CA THR A 414 -32.68 -10.56 17.51
C THR A 414 -32.99 -10.88 16.03
N ALA A 415 -33.95 -11.76 15.76
CA ALA A 415 -34.31 -12.15 14.40
C ALA A 415 -34.84 -10.95 13.57
N ASP A 416 -35.59 -10.05 14.19
CA ASP A 416 -36.07 -8.82 13.56
C ASP A 416 -34.94 -7.81 13.27
N ALA A 417 -33.92 -7.73 14.12
CA ALA A 417 -32.71 -6.96 13.82
C ALA A 417 -31.95 -7.50 12.59
N VAL A 418 -31.81 -8.84 12.50
CA VAL A 418 -31.19 -9.47 11.32
C VAL A 418 -32.00 -9.23 10.06
N ALA A 419 -33.35 -9.33 10.13
CA ALA A 419 -34.22 -9.01 9.00
C ALA A 419 -34.10 -7.55 8.58
N ARG A 420 -34.05 -6.62 9.55
CA ARG A 420 -33.84 -5.20 9.27
C ARG A 420 -32.49 -4.91 8.62
N LEU A 421 -31.42 -5.61 9.05
CA LEU A 421 -30.09 -5.52 8.44
C LEU A 421 -30.08 -6.09 7.01
N ALA A 422 -30.81 -7.18 6.76
CA ALA A 422 -30.96 -7.73 5.40
C ALA A 422 -31.67 -6.74 4.47
N THR A 423 -32.76 -6.07 4.95
CA THR A 423 -33.43 -5.00 4.21
C THR A 423 -32.49 -3.83 3.91
N TYR A 424 -31.67 -3.43 4.89
CA TYR A 424 -30.68 -2.37 4.69
C TYR A 424 -29.57 -2.81 3.71
N SER A 425 -29.13 -4.06 3.79
CA SER A 425 -28.18 -4.63 2.83
C SER A 425 -28.73 -4.65 1.40
N ALA A 426 -30.02 -5.00 1.22
CA ALA A 426 -30.69 -4.94 -0.08
C ALA A 426 -30.82 -3.49 -0.59
N ARG A 427 -31.04 -2.51 0.31
CA ARG A 427 -31.00 -1.09 -0.06
C ARG A 427 -29.60 -0.66 -0.53
N LEU A 428 -28.51 -1.11 0.12
CA LEU A 428 -27.14 -0.82 -0.32
C LEU A 428 -26.82 -1.46 -1.67
N ALA A 429 -27.47 -2.57 -2.02
CA ALA A 429 -27.41 -3.21 -3.33
C ALA A 429 -28.38 -2.59 -4.36
N GLU A 430 -29.22 -1.66 -3.96
CA GLU A 430 -30.29 -1.06 -4.78
C GLU A 430 -31.14 -2.11 -5.52
N HIS A 431 -31.39 -3.28 -4.90
CA HIS A 431 -32.11 -4.37 -5.55
C HIS A 431 -32.85 -5.25 -4.55
N GLN A 432 -34.17 -5.50 -4.79
CA GLN A 432 -35.02 -6.31 -3.91
C GLN A 432 -34.60 -7.78 -3.76
N GLY A 433 -33.93 -8.33 -4.73
CA GLY A 433 -33.47 -9.73 -4.75
C GLY A 433 -31.97 -9.93 -4.47
N ARG A 434 -31.25 -8.91 -3.98
CA ARG A 434 -29.83 -8.97 -3.73
C ARG A 434 -29.45 -8.32 -2.39
N LEU A 435 -28.37 -8.80 -1.79
CA LEU A 435 -27.74 -8.24 -0.61
C LEU A 435 -26.40 -7.61 -1.03
N SER A 436 -26.02 -6.52 -0.42
CA SER A 436 -24.69 -5.94 -0.60
C SER A 436 -23.62 -6.79 0.05
N ALA A 437 -22.53 -7.06 -0.67
CA ALA A 437 -21.33 -7.68 -0.13
C ALA A 437 -20.45 -6.71 0.67
N ARG A 438 -20.81 -5.43 0.80
CA ARG A 438 -20.13 -4.41 1.60
C ARG A 438 -20.40 -4.62 3.09
N ILE A 439 -19.92 -5.75 3.60
CA ILE A 439 -20.16 -6.20 4.97
C ILE A 439 -19.60 -5.21 6.01
N GLY A 440 -18.57 -4.45 5.67
CA GLY A 440 -18.02 -3.41 6.54
C GLY A 440 -19.04 -2.35 6.93
N ASP A 441 -19.87 -1.89 5.99
CA ASP A 441 -20.90 -0.88 6.24
C ASP A 441 -22.00 -1.41 7.18
N LEU A 442 -22.33 -2.69 7.05
CA LEU A 442 -23.29 -3.37 7.94
C LEU A 442 -22.74 -3.47 9.37
N PHE A 443 -21.46 -3.84 9.53
CA PHE A 443 -20.87 -3.94 10.87
C PHE A 443 -20.72 -2.58 11.55
N GLN A 444 -20.42 -1.54 10.81
CA GLN A 444 -20.44 -0.18 11.35
C GLN A 444 -21.81 0.17 11.92
N LEU A 445 -22.88 -0.15 11.19
CA LEU A 445 -24.27 0.07 11.65
C LEU A 445 -24.60 -0.79 12.87
N VAL A 446 -24.18 -2.06 12.88
CA VAL A 446 -24.40 -2.96 14.03
C VAL A 446 -23.68 -2.45 15.28
N SER A 447 -22.44 -1.97 15.15
CA SER A 447 -21.68 -1.39 16.27
C SER A 447 -22.37 -0.17 16.85
N GLU A 448 -22.92 0.70 15.99
CA GLU A 448 -23.68 1.88 16.42
C GLU A 448 -25.00 1.48 17.11
N ALA A 449 -25.69 0.48 16.57
CA ALA A 449 -26.91 -0.07 17.18
C ALA A 449 -26.64 -0.72 18.54
N ASP A 450 -25.53 -1.45 18.69
CA ASP A 450 -25.11 -2.02 19.99
C ASP A 450 -24.79 -0.92 21.00
N PHE A 451 -24.15 0.17 20.58
CA PHE A 451 -23.92 1.32 21.45
C PHE A 451 -25.25 1.95 21.93
N ILE A 452 -26.24 2.10 21.04
CA ILE A 452 -27.58 2.60 21.39
C ILE A 452 -28.29 1.63 22.36
N ARG A 453 -28.15 0.31 22.16
CA ARG A 453 -28.63 -0.72 23.06
C ARG A 453 -28.01 -0.58 24.45
N GLN A 454 -26.67 -0.38 24.52
CA GLN A 454 -25.97 -0.18 25.79
C GLN A 454 -26.50 1.01 26.57
N LEU A 455 -26.80 2.13 25.89
CA LEU A 455 -27.40 3.31 26.51
C LEU A 455 -28.82 3.04 27.02
N ALA A 456 -29.56 2.13 26.39
CA ALA A 456 -30.89 1.71 26.80
C ALA A 456 -30.86 0.63 27.91
N ASN A 457 -29.70 0.03 28.22
CA ASN A 457 -29.49 -1.12 29.10
C ASN A 457 -30.29 -2.37 28.68
N ASP A 458 -30.46 -2.59 27.38
CA ASP A 458 -31.14 -3.78 26.86
C ASP A 458 -30.17 -4.94 26.68
N ASP A 459 -30.63 -6.18 26.83
CA ASP A 459 -29.82 -7.39 26.75
C ASP A 459 -29.44 -7.79 25.31
N LYS A 460 -30.28 -7.43 24.34
CA LYS A 460 -30.14 -7.79 22.92
C LYS A 460 -30.34 -6.58 22.03
N THR A 461 -29.68 -6.59 20.87
CA THR A 461 -29.88 -5.58 19.85
C THR A 461 -31.05 -5.99 18.96
N ASP A 462 -32.14 -5.21 18.96
CA ASP A 462 -33.37 -5.40 18.17
C ASP A 462 -33.46 -4.48 16.95
N ALA A 463 -34.50 -4.63 16.14
CA ALA A 463 -34.76 -3.79 14.97
C ALA A 463 -34.90 -2.30 15.31
N GLY A 464 -35.43 -1.97 16.50
CA GLY A 464 -35.57 -0.57 16.95
C GLY A 464 -34.21 0.10 17.22
N HIS A 465 -33.20 -0.67 17.68
CA HIS A 465 -31.84 -0.17 17.83
C HIS A 465 -31.19 0.11 16.47
N ILE A 466 -31.37 -0.80 15.49
CA ILE A 466 -30.90 -0.60 14.11
C ILE A 466 -31.54 0.64 13.49
N GLU A 467 -32.85 0.82 13.66
CA GLU A 467 -33.58 1.96 13.10
C GLU A 467 -33.10 3.29 13.71
N ARG A 468 -32.85 3.32 15.02
CA ARG A 468 -32.30 4.52 15.70
C ARG A 468 -30.87 4.82 15.20
N ALA A 469 -30.04 3.80 14.93
CA ALA A 469 -28.73 3.96 14.37
C ALA A 469 -28.78 4.53 12.93
N LEU A 470 -29.68 4.01 12.09
CA LEU A 470 -29.94 4.54 10.74
C LEU A 470 -30.38 6.01 10.77
N LYS A 471 -31.32 6.35 11.65
CA LYS A 471 -31.79 7.74 11.84
C LYS A 471 -30.67 8.66 12.33
N ALA A 472 -29.85 8.21 13.27
CA ALA A 472 -28.70 8.95 13.77
C ALA A 472 -27.68 9.19 12.65
N LYS A 473 -27.37 8.18 11.83
CA LYS A 473 -26.52 8.29 10.64
C LYS A 473 -27.09 9.33 9.67
N ALA A 474 -28.36 9.21 9.30
CA ALA A 474 -29.04 10.16 8.41
C ALA A 474 -29.02 11.59 8.95
N THR A 475 -29.18 11.79 10.26
CA THR A 475 -29.10 13.11 10.90
C THR A 475 -27.70 13.71 10.81
N ARG A 476 -26.65 12.91 11.02
CA ARG A 476 -25.26 13.39 10.96
C ARG A 476 -24.84 13.80 9.54
N THR A 477 -25.27 13.04 8.52
CA THR A 477 -24.89 13.27 7.12
C THR A 477 -25.87 14.20 6.40
N GLY A 478 -27.09 14.40 6.92
CA GLY A 478 -28.21 15.06 6.26
C GLY A 478 -28.25 16.59 6.34
N ARG A 479 -27.20 17.27 6.86
CA ARG A 479 -27.24 18.72 7.06
C ARG A 479 -27.47 19.52 5.76
N VAL A 480 -26.79 19.13 4.66
CA VAL A 480 -26.95 19.81 3.36
C VAL A 480 -28.36 19.60 2.81
N SER A 481 -28.84 18.35 2.87
CA SER A 481 -30.22 18.00 2.44
C SER A 481 -31.28 18.74 3.23
N ALA A 482 -31.10 18.88 4.56
CA ALA A 482 -32.03 19.66 5.40
C ALA A 482 -32.04 21.15 5.02
N ARG A 483 -30.85 21.73 4.74
CA ARG A 483 -30.78 23.14 4.31
C ARG A 483 -31.49 23.40 2.98
N ILE A 484 -31.30 22.49 2.01
CA ILE A 484 -31.97 22.58 0.71
C ILE A 484 -33.51 22.49 0.89
N LEU A 485 -33.95 21.60 1.78
CA LEU A 485 -35.39 21.51 2.12
C LEU A 485 -35.91 22.83 2.73
N ASP A 486 -35.17 23.44 3.66
CA ASP A 486 -35.55 24.76 4.24
C ASP A 486 -35.65 25.83 3.16
N ASP A 487 -34.71 25.86 2.19
CA ASP A 487 -34.70 26.81 1.09
C ASP A 487 -35.90 26.59 0.15
N MET A 488 -36.35 25.34 -0.09
CA MET A 488 -37.58 25.03 -0.81
C MET A 488 -38.86 25.45 -0.03
N MET A 489 -38.86 25.21 1.29
CA MET A 489 -39.99 25.61 2.15
C MET A 489 -40.10 27.13 2.26
N ALA A 490 -38.97 27.83 2.25
CA ALA A 490 -38.93 29.30 2.25
C ALA A 490 -39.22 29.94 0.88
N GLY A 491 -39.39 29.14 -0.18
CA GLY A 491 -39.59 29.62 -1.54
C GLY A 491 -38.36 30.24 -2.21
N VAL A 492 -37.17 29.99 -1.65
CA VAL A 492 -35.90 30.39 -2.28
C VAL A 492 -35.61 29.50 -3.48
N ILE A 493 -35.86 28.19 -3.35
CA ILE A 493 -35.87 27.25 -4.47
C ILE A 493 -37.32 27.01 -4.87
N LEU A 494 -37.60 27.28 -6.13
CA LEU A 494 -38.96 27.26 -6.68
C LEU A 494 -39.40 25.88 -7.12
N ILE A 495 -40.11 25.16 -6.31
CA ILE A 495 -40.75 23.86 -6.63
C ILE A 495 -42.21 23.94 -6.24
N ASP A 496 -43.09 23.53 -7.11
CA ASP A 496 -44.53 23.44 -6.83
C ASP A 496 -44.93 21.99 -6.51
N THR A 497 -45.79 21.74 -5.55
CA THR A 497 -46.28 20.41 -5.14
C THR A 497 -47.80 20.25 -5.32
N ASP A 498 -48.43 21.24 -5.92
CA ASP A 498 -49.87 21.29 -6.23
C ASP A 498 -50.12 22.17 -7.47
N GLY A 499 -51.37 22.19 -7.93
CA GLY A 499 -51.76 22.96 -9.10
C GLY A 499 -51.30 22.37 -10.43
N ALA A 500 -51.36 23.18 -11.50
CA ALA A 500 -50.95 22.79 -12.84
C ALA A 500 -50.37 23.99 -13.61
N ALA A 501 -49.39 23.75 -14.45
CA ALA A 501 -48.69 24.80 -15.21
C ALA A 501 -48.26 24.30 -16.60
N VAL A 502 -48.32 25.19 -17.60
CA VAL A 502 -47.82 24.88 -18.95
C VAL A 502 -46.32 25.07 -19.03
N GLY A 503 -45.63 24.11 -19.65
CA GLY A 503 -44.17 24.19 -19.86
C GLY A 503 -43.34 24.08 -18.60
N LYS A 504 -43.87 23.48 -17.53
CA LYS A 504 -43.15 23.23 -16.27
C LYS A 504 -43.47 21.85 -15.73
N CYS A 505 -42.44 21.14 -15.21
CA CYS A 505 -42.63 19.96 -14.39
C CYS A 505 -41.52 19.84 -13.32
N ASN A 506 -41.70 18.97 -12.34
CA ASN A 506 -40.68 18.68 -11.34
C ASN A 506 -39.87 17.49 -11.81
N GLY A 507 -38.59 17.72 -12.15
CA GLY A 507 -37.61 16.68 -12.35
C GLY A 507 -37.00 16.21 -11.02
N LEU A 508 -36.37 15.05 -11.01
CA LEU A 508 -35.70 14.46 -9.84
C LEU A 508 -34.20 14.29 -10.11
N THR A 509 -33.40 14.88 -9.26
CA THR A 509 -31.93 14.78 -9.29
C THR A 509 -31.41 14.13 -8.02
N VAL A 510 -30.15 13.65 -8.05
CA VAL A 510 -29.42 13.17 -6.87
C VAL A 510 -28.19 14.05 -6.68
N LEU A 511 -27.96 14.45 -5.45
CA LEU A 511 -26.73 15.13 -5.04
C LEU A 511 -25.90 14.20 -4.15
N GLU A 512 -24.62 14.07 -4.48
CA GLU A 512 -23.64 13.32 -3.69
C GLU A 512 -22.75 14.31 -2.94
N VAL A 513 -22.66 14.13 -1.61
CA VAL A 513 -21.82 14.97 -0.73
C VAL A 513 -21.06 14.05 0.20
N GLY A 514 -19.78 13.83 -0.12
CA GLY A 514 -18.95 12.86 0.61
C GLY A 514 -19.46 11.43 0.44
N ASP A 515 -19.85 10.81 1.52
CA ASP A 515 -20.40 9.45 1.58
C ASP A 515 -21.95 9.40 1.61
N SER A 516 -22.62 10.54 1.40
CA SER A 516 -24.06 10.68 1.45
C SER A 516 -24.63 11.08 0.11
N ALA A 517 -25.63 10.32 -0.36
CA ALA A 517 -26.45 10.66 -1.53
C ALA A 517 -27.87 10.96 -1.10
N PHE A 518 -28.48 11.97 -1.68
CA PHE A 518 -29.88 12.33 -1.41
C PHE A 518 -30.55 12.98 -2.63
N GLY A 519 -31.85 12.75 -2.78
CA GLY A 519 -32.63 13.31 -3.87
C GLY A 519 -33.05 14.74 -3.63
N VAL A 520 -33.09 15.51 -4.73
CA VAL A 520 -33.58 16.90 -4.75
C VAL A 520 -34.47 17.07 -5.97
N PRO A 521 -35.70 17.54 -5.81
CA PRO A 521 -36.51 17.95 -6.94
C PRO A 521 -35.94 19.22 -7.57
N ALA A 522 -35.96 19.27 -8.90
CA ALA A 522 -35.53 20.42 -9.69
C ALA A 522 -36.65 20.80 -10.68
N ARG A 523 -36.91 22.08 -10.85
CA ARG A 523 -37.91 22.52 -11.83
C ARG A 523 -37.32 22.42 -13.23
N ILE A 524 -38.01 21.67 -14.12
CA ILE A 524 -37.75 21.65 -15.55
C ILE A 524 -38.71 22.65 -16.19
N SER A 525 -38.20 23.58 -16.99
CA SER A 525 -39.01 24.50 -17.76
C SER A 525 -38.70 24.45 -19.24
N ALA A 526 -39.70 24.64 -20.07
CA ALA A 526 -39.59 24.75 -21.51
C ALA A 526 -40.40 25.91 -22.07
N THR A 527 -39.80 26.65 -22.99
CA THR A 527 -40.49 27.68 -23.77
C THR A 527 -40.38 27.34 -25.24
N VAL A 528 -41.44 27.63 -25.99
CA VAL A 528 -41.50 27.36 -27.44
C VAL A 528 -42.10 28.56 -28.19
N TYR A 529 -41.46 28.93 -29.27
CA TYR A 529 -41.94 29.97 -30.19
C TYR A 529 -41.57 29.62 -31.65
N PRO A 530 -42.24 30.23 -32.65
CA PRO A 530 -41.87 30.03 -34.06
C PRO A 530 -40.42 30.45 -34.34
N GLY A 531 -39.66 29.63 -35.07
CA GLY A 531 -38.26 29.93 -35.40
C GLY A 531 -37.51 28.70 -35.93
N GLY A 532 -36.26 28.86 -36.32
CA GLY A 532 -35.43 27.83 -36.92
C GLY A 532 -34.29 27.30 -36.04
N SER A 533 -34.17 27.74 -34.78
CA SER A 533 -33.01 27.39 -33.92
C SER A 533 -33.07 25.95 -33.38
N GLY A 534 -34.23 25.24 -33.54
CA GLY A 534 -34.43 23.92 -32.97
C GLY A 534 -34.59 23.95 -31.45
N ILE A 535 -34.18 22.90 -30.76
CA ILE A 535 -34.23 22.77 -29.32
C ILE A 535 -32.88 23.12 -28.73
N VAL A 536 -32.84 24.15 -27.92
CA VAL A 536 -31.67 24.66 -27.21
C VAL A 536 -31.73 24.17 -25.77
N ASP A 537 -30.71 23.43 -25.36
CA ASP A 537 -30.43 23.00 -23.99
C ASP A 537 -29.58 24.11 -23.32
N ILE A 538 -30.16 24.82 -22.33
CA ILE A 538 -29.50 25.94 -21.69
C ILE A 538 -28.25 25.45 -20.90
N GLU A 539 -28.32 24.30 -20.22
CA GLU A 539 -27.21 23.73 -19.47
C GLU A 539 -26.01 23.43 -20.38
N ARG A 540 -26.25 22.95 -21.59
CA ARG A 540 -25.22 22.72 -22.59
C ARG A 540 -24.58 24.02 -23.07
N GLU A 541 -25.36 25.00 -23.40
CA GLU A 541 -24.88 26.29 -23.93
C GLU A 541 -23.99 27.05 -22.93
N VAL A 542 -24.25 26.87 -21.62
CA VAL A 542 -23.45 27.47 -20.55
C VAL A 542 -22.39 26.52 -19.96
N ASN A 543 -22.13 25.37 -20.60
CA ASN A 543 -21.15 24.36 -20.19
C ASN A 543 -21.42 23.77 -18.79
N LEU A 544 -22.64 23.71 -18.35
CA LEU A 544 -23.08 22.99 -17.15
C LEU A 544 -23.55 21.58 -17.48
N GLY A 545 -24.03 21.33 -18.72
CA GLY A 545 -24.44 20.00 -19.20
C GLY A 545 -23.22 19.14 -19.56
N GLN A 546 -23.08 17.98 -18.90
CA GLN A 546 -22.05 16.99 -19.22
C GLN A 546 -22.45 16.17 -20.47
N PRO A 547 -21.53 15.38 -21.07
CA PRO A 547 -21.77 14.68 -22.34
C PRO A 547 -22.98 13.75 -22.32
N ILE A 548 -23.28 13.09 -21.20
CA ILE A 548 -24.41 12.15 -21.10
C ILE A 548 -25.74 12.92 -21.11
N HIS A 549 -25.82 14.06 -20.39
CA HIS A 549 -26.98 14.94 -20.42
C HIS A 549 -27.24 15.48 -21.83
N SER A 550 -26.23 16.03 -22.49
CA SER A 550 -26.33 16.53 -23.87
C SER A 550 -26.77 15.45 -24.85
N LYS A 551 -26.31 14.20 -24.69
CA LYS A 551 -26.77 13.04 -25.45
C LYS A 551 -28.28 12.80 -25.25
N GLY A 552 -28.77 12.90 -24.01
CA GLY A 552 -30.19 12.77 -23.67
C GLY A 552 -31.07 13.78 -24.43
N VAL A 553 -30.66 15.05 -24.47
CA VAL A 553 -31.39 16.12 -25.20
C VAL A 553 -31.33 15.89 -26.73
N MET A 554 -30.24 15.38 -27.28
CA MET A 554 -30.18 15.01 -28.71
C MET A 554 -31.13 13.85 -29.04
N ILE A 555 -31.22 12.84 -28.18
CA ILE A 555 -32.15 11.71 -28.34
C ILE A 555 -33.60 12.22 -28.26
N LEU A 556 -33.92 13.08 -27.28
CA LEU A 556 -35.22 13.71 -27.15
C LEU A 556 -35.60 14.50 -28.40
N THR A 557 -34.65 15.26 -28.97
CA THR A 557 -34.88 16.01 -30.23
C THR A 557 -35.25 15.05 -31.37
N GLY A 558 -34.52 13.94 -31.49
CA GLY A 558 -34.81 12.87 -32.45
C GLY A 558 -36.18 12.24 -32.27
N TYR A 559 -36.58 11.97 -30.99
CA TYR A 559 -37.90 11.45 -30.66
C TYR A 559 -39.05 12.41 -31.10
N LEU A 560 -38.96 13.70 -30.76
CA LEU A 560 -39.97 14.68 -31.11
C LEU A 560 -40.08 14.86 -32.64
N GLY A 561 -38.95 14.94 -33.34
CA GLY A 561 -38.95 15.04 -34.79
C GLY A 561 -39.57 13.83 -35.48
N SER A 562 -39.17 12.63 -35.05
CA SER A 562 -39.68 11.35 -35.59
C SER A 562 -41.16 11.14 -35.30
N ARG A 563 -41.71 11.66 -34.19
CA ARG A 563 -43.05 11.42 -33.75
C ARG A 563 -44.06 12.44 -34.31
N TYR A 564 -43.67 13.74 -34.36
CA TYR A 564 -44.62 14.80 -34.65
C TYR A 564 -44.37 15.61 -35.92
N ALA A 565 -43.15 15.45 -36.53
CA ALA A 565 -42.75 16.28 -37.68
C ALA A 565 -42.49 15.43 -38.92
N GLN A 566 -43.40 14.49 -39.25
CA GLN A 566 -43.25 13.64 -40.41
C GLN A 566 -43.73 14.30 -41.72
N GLU A 567 -44.70 15.20 -41.61
CA GLU A 567 -45.36 15.85 -42.76
C GLU A 567 -44.81 17.26 -43.02
N PHE A 568 -44.17 17.86 -42.05
CA PHE A 568 -43.65 19.24 -42.11
C PHE A 568 -42.40 19.38 -41.24
N PRO A 569 -41.53 20.35 -41.49
CA PRO A 569 -40.31 20.52 -40.71
C PRO A 569 -40.60 20.93 -39.26
N LEU A 570 -39.74 20.53 -38.34
CA LEU A 570 -39.79 20.98 -36.92
C LEU A 570 -39.30 22.45 -36.83
N ALA A 571 -40.11 23.37 -37.30
CA ALA A 571 -39.79 24.79 -37.44
C ALA A 571 -40.05 25.58 -36.15
N ILE A 572 -39.40 25.15 -35.05
CA ILE A 572 -39.54 25.79 -33.72
C ILE A 572 -38.18 26.26 -33.20
N SER A 573 -38.21 27.31 -32.40
CA SER A 573 -37.17 27.69 -31.45
C SER A 573 -37.70 27.37 -30.07
N ALA A 574 -37.08 26.41 -29.40
CA ALA A 574 -37.42 25.96 -28.06
C ALA A 574 -36.23 26.01 -27.14
N SER A 575 -36.43 26.33 -25.88
CA SER A 575 -35.38 26.24 -24.87
C SER A 575 -35.88 25.36 -23.71
N ILE A 576 -34.94 24.57 -23.18
CA ILE A 576 -35.15 23.73 -21.98
C ILE A 576 -34.17 24.18 -20.92
N ALA A 577 -34.55 24.20 -19.66
CA ALA A 577 -33.71 24.48 -18.53
C ALA A 577 -34.09 23.66 -17.29
N LEU A 578 -33.08 23.23 -16.53
CA LEU A 578 -33.23 22.84 -15.13
C LEU A 578 -33.02 24.07 -14.26
N GLU A 579 -34.12 24.75 -13.94
CA GLU A 579 -34.06 26.01 -13.21
C GLU A 579 -33.39 25.87 -11.86
N GLN A 580 -32.60 26.87 -11.47
CA GLN A 580 -31.86 26.96 -10.21
C GLN A 580 -30.87 25.79 -9.99
N SER A 581 -30.42 25.12 -11.07
CA SER A 581 -29.30 24.21 -11.04
C SER A 581 -28.04 24.98 -11.41
N TYR A 582 -27.13 25.16 -10.44
CA TYR A 582 -25.89 25.92 -10.62
C TYR A 582 -24.63 25.04 -10.61
N GLY A 583 -24.84 23.73 -10.51
CA GLY A 583 -23.79 22.71 -10.60
C GLY A 583 -23.82 21.99 -11.95
N TYR A 584 -22.80 21.14 -12.17
CA TYR A 584 -22.79 20.27 -13.35
C TYR A 584 -23.96 19.29 -13.29
N VAL A 585 -24.65 19.13 -14.42
CA VAL A 585 -25.71 18.16 -14.63
C VAL A 585 -25.17 17.03 -15.47
N ASP A 586 -25.12 15.81 -14.91
CA ASP A 586 -24.74 14.60 -15.63
C ASP A 586 -25.88 13.59 -15.66
N GLY A 587 -25.84 12.72 -16.68
CA GLY A 587 -26.89 11.72 -16.89
C GLY A 587 -28.04 12.22 -17.75
N ASP A 588 -28.72 11.26 -18.39
CA ASP A 588 -29.88 11.45 -19.28
C ASP A 588 -31.23 11.27 -18.55
N SER A 589 -31.21 11.12 -17.24
CA SER A 589 -32.38 10.77 -16.41
C SER A 589 -33.48 11.87 -16.33
N ALA A 590 -33.21 13.08 -16.85
CA ALA A 590 -34.16 14.17 -16.96
C ALA A 590 -34.96 14.12 -18.30
N SER A 591 -34.48 13.39 -19.33
CA SER A 591 -34.98 13.46 -20.70
C SER A 591 -36.47 13.11 -20.85
N LEU A 592 -37.02 12.22 -20.02
CA LEU A 592 -38.48 11.96 -19.97
C LEU A 592 -39.26 13.19 -19.48
N GLY A 593 -38.77 13.83 -18.42
CA GLY A 593 -39.39 15.08 -17.87
C GLY A 593 -39.28 16.24 -18.86
N GLU A 594 -38.12 16.41 -19.50
CA GLU A 594 -37.89 17.41 -20.54
C GLU A 594 -38.81 17.22 -21.75
N ALA A 595 -38.99 15.95 -22.21
CA ALA A 595 -39.91 15.61 -23.29
C ALA A 595 -41.36 16.04 -22.93
N CYS A 596 -41.85 15.63 -21.75
CA CYS A 596 -43.19 15.96 -21.30
C CYS A 596 -43.37 17.49 -21.16
N THR A 597 -42.35 18.22 -20.69
CA THR A 597 -42.36 19.66 -20.53
C THR A 597 -42.42 20.38 -21.88
N LEU A 598 -41.64 19.93 -22.87
CA LEU A 598 -41.68 20.47 -24.24
C LEU A 598 -43.05 20.20 -24.91
N ILE A 599 -43.57 18.98 -24.79
CA ILE A 599 -44.88 18.61 -25.30
C ILE A 599 -45.97 19.48 -24.67
N SER A 600 -45.89 19.75 -23.37
CA SER A 600 -46.80 20.68 -22.67
C SER A 600 -46.71 22.09 -23.24
N ALA A 601 -45.49 22.61 -23.45
CA ALA A 601 -45.28 23.94 -24.01
C ALA A 601 -45.83 24.06 -25.46
N LEU A 602 -45.61 23.02 -26.28
CA LEU A 602 -46.10 22.94 -27.65
C LEU A 602 -47.66 22.87 -27.70
N SER A 603 -48.23 21.91 -26.98
CA SER A 603 -49.68 21.69 -26.94
C SER A 603 -50.44 22.73 -26.10
N ARG A 604 -49.74 23.59 -25.36
CA ARG A 604 -50.29 24.53 -24.35
C ARG A 604 -51.14 23.81 -23.31
N THR A 605 -50.80 22.56 -22.98
CA THR A 605 -51.55 21.76 -22.03
C THR A 605 -50.82 21.79 -20.66
N PRO A 606 -51.51 22.19 -19.57
CA PRO A 606 -50.88 22.28 -18.26
C PRO A 606 -50.53 20.87 -17.70
N LEU A 607 -49.37 20.74 -17.05
CA LEU A 607 -48.93 19.56 -16.32
C LEU A 607 -49.23 19.74 -14.82
N LYS A 608 -49.72 18.69 -14.17
CA LYS A 608 -49.95 18.62 -12.73
C LYS A 608 -48.62 18.73 -11.97
N GLN A 609 -48.53 19.68 -11.06
CA GLN A 609 -47.30 19.90 -10.28
C GLN A 609 -47.24 19.02 -9.02
N CYS A 610 -48.27 18.24 -8.71
CA CYS A 610 -48.26 17.25 -7.63
C CYS A 610 -47.37 16.03 -7.95
N PHE A 611 -46.90 15.90 -9.19
CA PHE A 611 -45.99 14.83 -9.59
C PHE A 611 -44.59 15.36 -9.78
N ALA A 612 -43.59 14.47 -9.45
CA ALA A 612 -42.24 14.60 -9.91
C ALA A 612 -41.89 13.42 -10.81
N ILE A 613 -40.98 13.61 -11.76
CA ILE A 613 -40.66 12.63 -12.79
C ILE A 613 -39.20 12.43 -12.96
N THR A 614 -38.78 11.17 -13.17
CA THR A 614 -37.45 10.81 -13.62
C THR A 614 -37.54 9.67 -14.62
N GLY A 615 -36.62 9.64 -15.56
CA GLY A 615 -36.51 8.58 -16.58
C GLY A 615 -35.68 9.04 -17.76
N SER A 616 -34.97 8.12 -18.40
CA SER A 616 -34.36 8.33 -19.70
C SER A 616 -35.29 7.81 -20.77
N ILE A 617 -35.32 8.44 -21.94
CA ILE A 617 -36.05 7.95 -23.11
C ILE A 617 -35.10 7.61 -24.26
N ASN A 618 -35.50 6.66 -25.10
CA ASN A 618 -34.88 6.44 -26.39
C ASN A 618 -35.61 7.18 -27.51
N GLN A 619 -35.14 7.07 -28.76
CA GLN A 619 -35.73 7.75 -29.93
C GLN A 619 -37.13 7.24 -30.31
N PHE A 620 -37.60 6.17 -29.66
CA PHE A 620 -38.95 5.58 -29.86
C PHE A 620 -39.93 5.94 -28.72
N GLY A 621 -39.45 6.70 -27.72
CA GLY A 621 -40.25 7.09 -26.55
C GLY A 621 -40.35 6.00 -25.51
N GLU A 622 -39.55 4.93 -25.59
CA GLU A 622 -39.47 3.89 -24.57
C GLU A 622 -38.67 4.41 -23.37
N VAL A 623 -39.21 4.17 -22.17
CA VAL A 623 -38.62 4.67 -20.92
C VAL A 623 -37.64 3.70 -20.35
N GLN A 624 -36.41 4.15 -20.12
CA GLN A 624 -35.26 3.39 -19.68
C GLN A 624 -34.95 3.63 -18.19
N ALA A 625 -34.34 2.64 -17.54
CA ALA A 625 -33.94 2.69 -16.14
C ALA A 625 -32.91 3.79 -15.85
N VAL A 626 -32.97 4.34 -14.64
CA VAL A 626 -32.08 5.39 -14.16
C VAL A 626 -31.48 5.03 -12.78
N GLY A 627 -30.34 5.63 -12.42
CA GLY A 627 -29.74 5.47 -11.12
C GLY A 627 -30.36 6.36 -10.04
N GLY A 628 -30.16 5.99 -8.75
CA GLY A 628 -30.55 6.78 -7.59
C GLY A 628 -32.06 7.00 -7.45
N VAL A 629 -32.89 6.06 -7.94
CA VAL A 629 -34.35 6.21 -7.97
C VAL A 629 -34.92 6.28 -6.55
N ASN A 630 -34.32 5.58 -5.58
CA ASN A 630 -34.77 5.60 -4.19
C ASN A 630 -34.59 7.01 -3.57
N GLU A 631 -33.41 7.57 -3.71
CA GLU A 631 -33.07 8.91 -3.22
C GLU A 631 -33.93 9.97 -3.90
N LYS A 632 -34.16 9.86 -5.20
CA LYS A 632 -34.99 10.74 -6.00
C LYS A 632 -36.43 10.80 -5.46
N ILE A 633 -37.06 9.64 -5.25
CA ILE A 633 -38.41 9.54 -4.69
C ILE A 633 -38.46 10.11 -3.28
N GLU A 634 -37.52 9.71 -2.42
CA GLU A 634 -37.46 10.16 -1.02
C GLU A 634 -37.22 11.65 -0.89
N GLY A 635 -36.45 12.25 -1.83
CA GLY A 635 -36.21 13.70 -1.87
C GLY A 635 -37.50 14.48 -2.11
N PHE A 636 -38.31 14.08 -3.10
CA PHE A 636 -39.60 14.72 -3.38
C PHE A 636 -40.64 14.44 -2.29
N PHE A 637 -40.71 13.20 -1.80
CA PHE A 637 -41.58 12.82 -0.70
C PHE A 637 -41.36 13.72 0.54
N ARG A 638 -40.10 13.95 0.94
CA ARG A 638 -39.76 14.82 2.09
C ARG A 638 -40.28 16.24 1.92
N LEU A 639 -40.25 16.80 0.71
CA LEU A 639 -40.78 18.10 0.42
C LEU A 639 -42.32 18.08 0.54
N CYS A 640 -42.99 17.06 -0.03
CA CYS A 640 -44.44 16.90 0.05
C CYS A 640 -44.89 16.67 1.50
N GLU A 641 -44.17 15.84 2.29
CA GLU A 641 -44.45 15.61 3.71
C GLU A 641 -44.32 16.91 4.52
N ALA A 642 -43.29 17.72 4.29
CA ALA A 642 -43.08 19.00 4.97
C ALA A 642 -44.17 20.04 4.65
N ARG A 643 -44.72 20.00 3.43
CA ARG A 643 -45.85 20.87 3.01
C ARG A 643 -47.21 20.34 3.41
N GLY A 644 -47.32 19.08 3.78
CA GLY A 644 -48.55 18.35 4.05
C GLY A 644 -48.99 17.51 2.85
N LEU A 645 -49.06 16.18 3.05
CA LEU A 645 -49.53 15.24 2.04
C LEU A 645 -51.01 15.44 1.77
N THR A 646 -51.39 15.52 0.49
CA THR A 646 -52.77 15.73 0.04
C THR A 646 -53.45 14.45 -0.47
N GLY A 647 -52.67 13.38 -0.64
CA GLY A 647 -53.15 12.16 -1.29
C GLY A 647 -53.12 12.21 -2.83
N GLU A 648 -52.63 13.30 -3.42
CA GLU A 648 -52.50 13.43 -4.87
C GLU A 648 -51.04 13.40 -5.34
N GLN A 649 -50.07 13.64 -4.41
CA GLN A 649 -48.66 13.70 -4.76
C GLN A 649 -48.10 12.33 -5.10
N GLY A 650 -47.12 12.32 -6.02
CA GLY A 650 -46.45 11.08 -6.41
C GLY A 650 -45.22 11.28 -7.27
N ALA A 651 -44.53 10.19 -7.48
CA ALA A 651 -43.36 10.10 -8.37
C ALA A 651 -43.64 9.20 -9.59
N ILE A 652 -43.23 9.66 -10.76
CA ILE A 652 -43.28 8.90 -12.01
C ILE A 652 -41.88 8.40 -12.31
N ILE A 653 -41.75 7.09 -12.45
CA ILE A 653 -40.45 6.40 -12.60
C ILE A 653 -40.47 5.40 -13.77
N PRO A 654 -39.31 4.96 -14.30
CA PRO A 654 -39.25 3.89 -15.26
C PRO A 654 -39.73 2.56 -14.66
N HIS A 655 -40.52 1.80 -15.43
CA HIS A 655 -40.96 0.48 -15.00
C HIS A 655 -39.78 -0.47 -14.71
N ALA A 656 -38.69 -0.33 -15.44
CA ALA A 656 -37.48 -1.13 -15.22
C ALA A 656 -36.86 -0.93 -13.83
N ASN A 657 -37.14 0.20 -13.16
CA ASN A 657 -36.65 0.47 -11.80
C ASN A 657 -37.53 -0.10 -10.68
N VAL A 658 -38.67 -0.77 -10.98
CA VAL A 658 -39.53 -1.34 -9.94
C VAL A 658 -38.77 -2.36 -9.07
N THR A 659 -37.87 -3.15 -9.67
CA THR A 659 -37.05 -4.17 -8.96
C THR A 659 -35.94 -3.56 -8.11
N THR A 660 -35.60 -2.28 -8.32
CA THR A 660 -34.56 -1.56 -7.58
C THR A 660 -35.12 -0.70 -6.43
N LEU A 661 -36.44 -0.66 -6.24
CA LEU A 661 -37.06 0.13 -5.21
C LEU A 661 -36.83 -0.46 -3.80
N MET A 662 -36.08 0.27 -3.00
CA MET A 662 -35.78 -0.05 -1.61
C MET A 662 -35.95 1.22 -0.75
N LEU A 663 -37.20 1.68 -0.65
CA LEU A 663 -37.56 2.97 -0.09
C LEU A 663 -37.55 3.03 1.44
N ASP A 664 -37.40 4.24 1.98
CA ASP A 664 -37.60 4.52 3.41
C ASP A 664 -39.03 4.10 3.86
N GLU A 665 -39.11 3.53 5.07
CA GLU A 665 -40.39 3.01 5.61
C GLU A 665 -41.49 4.07 5.65
N ARG A 666 -41.17 5.33 5.84
CA ARG A 666 -42.17 6.45 5.82
C ARG A 666 -42.78 6.58 4.44
N VAL A 667 -42.01 6.46 3.38
CA VAL A 667 -42.54 6.49 1.99
C VAL A 667 -43.45 5.28 1.76
N VAL A 668 -42.98 4.09 2.14
CA VAL A 668 -43.74 2.83 2.02
C VAL A 668 -45.08 2.94 2.78
N GLN A 669 -45.06 3.49 4.00
CA GLN A 669 -46.27 3.66 4.80
C GLN A 669 -47.23 4.68 4.16
N ALA A 670 -46.71 5.82 3.69
CA ALA A 670 -47.53 6.84 3.00
C ALA A 670 -48.17 6.29 1.72
N VAL A 671 -47.48 5.41 1.00
CA VAL A 671 -48.04 4.72 -0.18
C VAL A 671 -49.13 3.73 0.21
N ARG A 672 -48.95 2.95 1.27
CA ARG A 672 -49.97 2.03 1.80
C ARG A 672 -51.23 2.78 2.26
N ASP A 673 -51.03 3.94 2.83
CA ASP A 673 -52.14 4.80 3.34
C ASP A 673 -52.81 5.64 2.23
N GLY A 674 -52.34 5.51 0.97
CA GLY A 674 -52.86 6.26 -0.18
C GLY A 674 -52.58 7.77 -0.12
N GLN A 675 -51.56 8.18 0.65
CA GLN A 675 -51.18 9.59 0.82
C GLN A 675 -50.10 10.05 -0.17
N PHE A 676 -49.38 9.09 -0.76
CA PHE A 676 -48.36 9.29 -1.78
C PHE A 676 -48.40 8.16 -2.81
N HIS A 677 -48.02 8.42 -4.08
CA HIS A 677 -48.15 7.45 -5.14
C HIS A 677 -46.86 7.27 -5.92
N ILE A 678 -46.60 6.05 -6.44
CA ILE A 678 -45.48 5.76 -7.33
C ILE A 678 -46.05 5.13 -8.59
N TYR A 679 -45.80 5.78 -9.72
CA TYR A 679 -46.26 5.34 -11.03
C TYR A 679 -45.09 4.86 -11.87
N ALA A 680 -45.18 3.63 -12.32
CA ALA A 680 -44.12 2.99 -13.16
C ALA A 680 -44.58 2.99 -14.63
N VAL A 681 -43.82 3.66 -15.50
CA VAL A 681 -44.17 3.86 -16.90
C VAL A 681 -43.18 3.20 -17.84
N ARG A 682 -43.64 2.72 -19.02
CA ARG A 682 -42.85 2.13 -20.07
C ARG A 682 -42.68 3.01 -21.30
N GLN A 683 -43.65 3.94 -21.52
CA GLN A 683 -43.68 4.84 -22.66
C GLN A 683 -43.84 6.29 -22.19
N ALA A 684 -43.29 7.21 -22.96
CA ALA A 684 -43.41 8.65 -22.70
C ALA A 684 -44.89 9.13 -22.67
N ASP A 685 -45.76 8.54 -23.49
CA ASP A 685 -47.18 8.83 -23.51
C ASP A 685 -47.89 8.43 -22.21
N GLU A 686 -47.47 7.39 -21.52
CA GLU A 686 -48.01 6.99 -20.21
C GLU A 686 -47.67 8.06 -19.17
N ALA A 687 -46.42 8.53 -19.17
CA ALA A 687 -45.98 9.61 -18.28
C ALA A 687 -46.75 10.93 -18.56
N LEU A 688 -46.88 11.28 -19.85
CA LEU A 688 -47.59 12.46 -20.29
C LEU A 688 -49.08 12.40 -19.86
N SER A 689 -49.71 11.24 -20.03
CA SER A 689 -51.12 11.03 -19.64
C SER A 689 -51.36 11.24 -18.12
N LEU A 690 -50.40 10.75 -17.29
CA LEU A 690 -50.45 10.97 -15.83
C LEU A 690 -50.30 12.44 -15.47
N LEU A 691 -49.31 13.11 -16.09
CA LEU A 691 -48.98 14.52 -15.82
C LEU A 691 -50.12 15.44 -16.26
N VAL A 692 -50.80 15.15 -17.38
CA VAL A 692 -51.93 15.97 -17.88
C VAL A 692 -53.23 15.58 -17.19
N GLY A 693 -53.41 14.29 -16.89
CA GLY A 693 -54.64 13.74 -16.32
C GLY A 693 -55.69 13.31 -17.37
N GLU A 694 -55.29 13.30 -18.63
CA GLU A 694 -56.08 12.78 -19.77
C GLU A 694 -55.20 11.96 -20.72
N PRO A 695 -55.71 11.05 -21.53
CA PRO A 695 -54.90 10.27 -22.46
C PRO A 695 -54.12 11.14 -23.44
N ALA A 696 -52.80 10.88 -23.57
CA ALA A 696 -51.95 11.61 -24.51
C ALA A 696 -52.40 11.43 -25.98
N GLY A 697 -53.01 10.29 -26.32
CA GLY A 697 -53.45 9.88 -27.65
C GLY A 697 -52.42 9.00 -28.35
N ALA A 698 -52.77 7.71 -28.56
CA ALA A 698 -51.95 6.82 -29.37
C ALA A 698 -52.30 7.03 -30.87
N PRO A 699 -51.29 6.97 -31.80
CA PRO A 699 -51.56 7.07 -33.22
C PRO A 699 -52.32 5.84 -33.68
N ASP A 700 -53.15 6.00 -34.68
CA ASP A 700 -53.86 4.91 -35.40
C ASP A 700 -52.94 4.20 -36.39
N GLU A 701 -53.47 3.26 -37.20
CA GLU A 701 -52.73 2.53 -38.20
C GLU A 701 -52.13 3.42 -39.32
N ASN A 702 -52.68 4.63 -39.50
CA ASN A 702 -52.19 5.61 -40.47
C ASN A 702 -51.20 6.61 -39.86
N GLY A 703 -50.94 6.50 -38.55
CA GLY A 703 -50.09 7.44 -37.81
C GLY A 703 -50.80 8.72 -37.30
N GLU A 704 -52.15 8.82 -37.45
CA GLU A 704 -52.92 9.96 -37.03
C GLU A 704 -53.31 9.89 -35.54
N PHE A 705 -53.20 10.99 -34.83
CA PHE A 705 -53.59 11.10 -33.41
C PHE A 705 -55.09 11.37 -33.26
N PRO A 706 -55.74 10.81 -32.23
CA PRO A 706 -57.15 11.13 -31.94
C PRO A 706 -57.39 12.62 -31.79
N GLN A 707 -58.41 13.15 -32.46
CA GLN A 707 -58.74 14.58 -32.42
C GLN A 707 -58.93 15.10 -30.98
N GLY A 708 -58.29 16.23 -30.67
CA GLY A 708 -58.33 16.83 -29.35
C GLY A 708 -57.45 16.22 -28.30
N SER A 709 -56.70 15.11 -28.61
CA SER A 709 -55.67 14.57 -27.72
C SER A 709 -54.48 15.49 -27.61
N VAL A 710 -53.65 15.32 -26.57
CA VAL A 710 -52.45 16.13 -26.36
C VAL A 710 -51.53 16.04 -27.58
N ASN A 711 -51.30 14.83 -28.11
CA ASN A 711 -50.45 14.62 -29.25
C ASN A 711 -51.00 15.24 -30.54
N ALA A 712 -52.35 15.22 -30.74
CA ALA A 712 -53.00 15.94 -31.86
C ALA A 712 -52.78 17.46 -31.76
N ARG A 713 -52.94 18.03 -30.58
CA ARG A 713 -52.66 19.48 -30.31
C ARG A 713 -51.20 19.87 -30.62
N VAL A 714 -50.25 18.98 -30.36
CA VAL A 714 -48.83 19.19 -30.74
C VAL A 714 -48.71 19.28 -32.26
N VAL A 715 -49.29 18.31 -33.00
CA VAL A 715 -49.23 18.28 -34.48
C VAL A 715 -49.89 19.51 -35.07
N GLU A 716 -51.11 19.85 -34.62
CA GLU A 716 -51.83 21.07 -35.05
C GLU A 716 -50.98 22.32 -34.80
N ARG A 717 -50.36 22.45 -33.63
CA ARG A 717 -49.53 23.59 -33.30
C ARG A 717 -48.27 23.69 -34.14
N LEU A 718 -47.61 22.55 -34.42
CA LEU A 718 -46.40 22.51 -35.27
C LEU A 718 -46.75 22.83 -36.74
N ARG A 719 -47.95 22.41 -37.20
CA ARG A 719 -48.49 22.76 -38.53
C ARG A 719 -48.74 24.28 -38.62
N ASP A 720 -49.43 24.87 -37.64
CA ASP A 720 -49.68 26.32 -37.59
C ASP A 720 -48.36 27.12 -37.63
N ILE A 721 -47.34 26.65 -36.91
CA ILE A 721 -46.02 27.28 -36.90
C ILE A 721 -45.36 27.18 -38.25
N ALA A 722 -45.39 25.99 -38.90
CA ALA A 722 -44.80 25.76 -40.22
C ALA A 722 -45.47 26.62 -41.31
N GLU A 723 -46.82 26.79 -41.24
CA GLU A 723 -47.56 27.66 -42.14
C GLU A 723 -47.18 29.12 -41.98
N MET A 724 -47.07 29.61 -40.70
CA MET A 724 -46.62 30.99 -40.41
C MET A 724 -45.21 31.28 -40.96
N LEU A 725 -44.31 30.30 -40.94
CA LEU A 725 -42.93 30.45 -41.42
C LEU A 725 -42.83 30.19 -42.91
N SER A 726 -43.89 29.75 -43.60
CA SER A 726 -43.89 29.57 -45.03
C SER A 726 -44.19 30.86 -45.83
N ASP A 727 -44.63 31.94 -45.13
CA ASP A 727 -44.78 33.26 -45.77
C ASP A 727 -43.41 33.83 -46.19
N GLU A 728 -43.39 34.48 -47.35
CA GLU A 728 -42.13 34.92 -48.03
C GLU A 728 -41.27 35.85 -47.17
N ASP A 729 -41.84 36.71 -46.39
CA ASP A 729 -41.12 37.64 -45.51
C ASP A 729 -40.35 36.92 -44.36
N LEU A 730 -40.82 35.77 -43.91
CA LEU A 730 -40.17 34.98 -42.85
C LEU A 730 -39.12 34.04 -43.44
N LYS A 731 -39.23 33.67 -44.74
CA LYS A 731 -38.17 32.91 -45.44
C LYS A 731 -36.88 33.69 -45.58
N GLU A 732 -36.98 35.01 -45.84
CA GLU A 732 -35.81 35.89 -45.94
C GLU A 732 -35.09 36.11 -44.61
N GLU A 733 -35.79 36.09 -43.46
CA GLU A 733 -35.16 36.16 -42.13
C GLU A 733 -34.41 34.89 -41.78
N LEU A 734 -34.96 33.70 -42.10
CA LEU A 734 -34.33 32.40 -41.90
C LEU A 734 -33.13 32.18 -42.81
N GLU A 735 -33.13 32.74 -44.03
CA GLU A 735 -31.97 32.68 -44.95
C GLU A 735 -30.86 33.67 -44.57
N LYS A 736 -31.14 34.69 -43.79
CA LYS A 736 -30.17 35.74 -43.35
C LYS A 736 -29.50 35.42 -42.01
N GLU A 737 -29.93 34.44 -41.25
CA GLU A 737 -29.16 33.96 -40.09
C GLU A 737 -28.03 33.02 -40.58
N PRO A 738 -26.78 33.51 -40.63
CA PRO A 738 -25.68 32.62 -41.03
C PRO A 738 -25.42 31.62 -39.95
N ALA A 739 -25.12 30.38 -40.36
CA ALA A 739 -24.55 29.33 -39.57
C ALA A 739 -23.28 29.79 -38.79
N GLN A 740 -23.48 30.54 -37.71
CA GLN A 740 -22.48 30.85 -36.71
C GLN A 740 -22.69 29.90 -35.54
N LEU A 741 -22.09 28.71 -35.63
CA LEU A 741 -21.66 27.92 -34.49
C LEU A 741 -21.06 26.60 -35.02
N GLN A 742 -19.94 26.69 -35.71
CA GLN A 742 -18.99 25.58 -35.65
C GLN A 742 -17.97 25.91 -34.55
N PRO A 743 -17.93 25.19 -33.46
CA PRO A 743 -16.76 25.25 -32.58
C PRO A 743 -15.59 24.60 -33.31
N GLU A 744 -14.52 25.39 -33.58
CA GLU A 744 -13.22 24.84 -33.94
C GLU A 744 -12.83 23.79 -32.88
N LEU A 745 -12.87 22.52 -33.25
CA LEU A 745 -12.13 21.46 -32.58
C LEU A 745 -10.63 21.79 -32.74
N LYS A 746 -10.06 22.45 -31.76
CA LYS A 746 -8.61 22.40 -31.54
C LYS A 746 -8.29 21.12 -30.79
N ILE A 747 -7.61 20.22 -31.50
CA ILE A 747 -6.91 19.01 -31.03
C ILE A 747 -5.90 19.35 -29.94
#